data_edcb6a8493603b1abb7195f997d1f2a6
#
_entry.id   edcb6a8493603b1abb7195f997d1f2a6
#
_cell.length_a   1.000
_cell.length_b   1.000
_cell.length_c   1.000
_cell.angle_alpha   90.00
_cell.angle_beta   90.00
_cell.angle_gamma   90.00
#
_symmetry.space_group_name_H-M   'P 1'
#
loop_
_entity.id
_entity.type
_entity.pdbx_description
1 polymer ?
#
loop_
_entity_poly.entity_id
_entity_poly.type
_entity_poly.pdbx_seq_one_letter_code
_entity_poly.pdbx_strand_id
1 'polypeptide(L)'
;MNLRMVKSGLVLAFLAIAQWVPAQQAPQMEALPIDPNVRYGVLDNGLTYYVRHNETPKNRAEFHIAQKVGSILENEDQRGLAHFLEHMAFNGTEHFPGKTMLNYLENNGIKFGVDLNAYTGFDETVYRISNVPTQNQNLVDSCLLVLYDWACAISLNDKDIDEERGVIHEEWRTRADADWRTWEATVPVMFEGSQYANRMPIGTMEVVMNFPYQALRDYYHKWYRPDQQGIIVIGDFDADKMEAQIKELFGKIKMPENAAERIYYNVPDNKEPIFAFHKDKEAAYTRVDIYMKHDPMPREMRGTINGAITDYMNGVVGIMFNNRITEITQKPDAPFIAGAIFDGDFFVSKTKSAFTLIAVGKDNGAIDAIKGIMREAERIDRYGFTASEYDRARATMLSNYENLYKERNNRKNVDYAEEYIRHFIDGGYIPGIEMEYNLIKQMSPAITVDMVNQYVKSLISEDNMVISLTGPDKEGVTYPDKAQVLAAIKEVEAEEVAPYVDKVSNEPLISKEPVAGKVTKSVAGKKFGTTEWTLSNGAKVVLKPTDFKSDEITMLAVSKGGYSLYNTSDPTLALDLKSLNEVVELGGLGQFGKTDLMKVLAGKQVSSSFSLSEAQESVFASCATKDLETMMQLVYLTFTDLHRDDEAFAAWKEQSKAALVNYANTPQYIFSDSLSATLYNHNPLRRQMKAEDIDQISYDRILQIAKERTANAADYTFIFVGSFNTDSLKPYVEKYIASLPANKNREKVGKLIETQKGIINNNYNQPMETAKSTVYAIYSGDQKYDLRNYLMLSILDQVMDIVYTETIREEEGGTYGVGTMADFSPVDNSWLFLFGFDTNPQDEKRLTDRAHAELMKVVNEGPREKDFAKVKEYMLKKHAQNQRENSYWREIIRSNELGYGDNDTNYEETLNSITIDDMKAFSKKLFTGKDLIEVIMTGVEKAE
;
A
#
# COMPACT_ATOMS: atom_id res chain seq x y z
N MET A 1 -28.62 -23.56 11.97
CA MET A 1 -29.66 -23.17 10.99
C MET A 1 -29.78 -24.27 9.93
N ASN A 2 -30.98 -24.75 9.62
CA ASN A 2 -31.19 -25.96 8.81
C ASN A 2 -30.83 -25.72 7.34
N LEU A 3 -29.97 -26.56 6.77
CA LEU A 3 -29.52 -26.51 5.35
C LEU A 3 -30.66 -26.39 4.31
N ARG A 4 -31.87 -26.79 4.67
CA ARG A 4 -33.06 -26.68 3.80
C ARG A 4 -33.58 -25.26 3.64
N MET A 5 -33.40 -24.38 4.64
CA MET A 5 -33.82 -22.97 4.56
C MET A 5 -32.92 -22.14 3.65
N VAL A 6 -31.62 -22.44 3.61
CA VAL A 6 -30.67 -21.73 2.74
C VAL A 6 -30.95 -22.01 1.25
N LYS A 7 -31.31 -23.27 0.91
CA LYS A 7 -31.68 -23.60 -0.49
C LYS A 7 -32.96 -22.93 -0.95
N SER A 8 -33.94 -22.76 -0.07
CA SER A 8 -35.23 -22.10 -0.40
C SER A 8 -35.05 -20.57 -0.47
N GLY A 9 -34.19 -19.99 0.34
CA GLY A 9 -33.86 -18.56 0.30
C GLY A 9 -33.11 -18.15 -0.98
N LEU A 10 -32.20 -18.99 -1.46
CA LEU A 10 -31.46 -18.75 -2.70
C LEU A 10 -32.37 -18.71 -3.94
N VAL A 11 -33.35 -19.59 -4.04
CA VAL A 11 -34.28 -19.62 -5.19
C VAL A 11 -35.23 -18.42 -5.17
N LEU A 12 -35.63 -17.94 -3.99
CA LEU A 12 -36.52 -16.75 -3.86
C LEU A 12 -35.77 -15.44 -4.09
N ALA A 13 -34.47 -15.35 -3.74
CA ALA A 13 -33.64 -14.17 -3.98
C ALA A 13 -33.44 -13.87 -5.47
N PHE A 14 -33.31 -14.93 -6.30
CA PHE A 14 -33.11 -14.77 -7.75
C PHE A 14 -34.41 -14.38 -8.51
N LEU A 15 -35.56 -14.71 -7.98
CA LEU A 15 -36.85 -14.27 -8.57
C LEU A 15 -37.16 -12.78 -8.30
N ALA A 16 -36.55 -12.18 -7.30
CA ALA A 16 -36.71 -10.76 -6.98
C ALA A 16 -35.85 -9.81 -7.84
N ILE A 17 -34.75 -10.28 -8.40
CA ILE A 17 -33.87 -9.48 -9.28
C ILE A 17 -34.47 -9.33 -10.70
N ALA A 18 -35.35 -10.23 -11.09
CA ALA A 18 -35.96 -10.25 -12.44
C ALA A 18 -37.26 -9.45 -12.61
N GLN A 19 -37.77 -8.79 -11.57
CA GLN A 19 -38.98 -7.97 -11.67
C GLN A 19 -38.82 -6.66 -10.87
N TRP A 20 -38.67 -5.56 -11.59
CA TRP A 20 -38.98 -4.22 -11.11
C TRP A 20 -40.48 -4.14 -10.78
N VAL A 21 -40.85 -4.31 -9.52
CA VAL A 21 -42.22 -4.06 -9.03
C VAL A 21 -42.19 -2.75 -8.24
N PRO A 22 -43.10 -1.81 -8.52
CA PRO A 22 -43.16 -0.57 -7.76
C PRO A 22 -43.54 -0.87 -6.30
N ALA A 23 -42.90 -0.18 -5.38
CA ALA A 23 -42.97 -0.17 -3.93
C ALA A 23 -44.24 -0.74 -3.30
N GLN A 24 -44.33 -2.06 -3.14
CA GLN A 24 -45.18 -2.70 -2.14
C GLN A 24 -44.39 -3.86 -1.51
N GLN A 25 -43.93 -3.63 -0.25
CA GLN A 25 -43.34 -4.58 0.69
C GLN A 25 -42.47 -5.67 0.03
N ALA A 26 -41.20 -5.29 -0.26
CA ALA A 26 -40.15 -6.28 -0.47
C ALA A 26 -40.10 -7.21 0.76
N PRO A 27 -39.92 -8.53 0.60
CA PRO A 27 -39.69 -9.42 1.72
C PRO A 27 -38.51 -8.88 2.52
N GLN A 28 -38.69 -8.68 3.82
CA GLN A 28 -37.59 -8.31 4.71
C GLN A 28 -36.57 -9.46 4.64
N MET A 29 -35.48 -9.27 3.90
CA MET A 29 -34.42 -10.26 3.84
C MET A 29 -33.67 -10.24 5.16
N GLU A 30 -33.54 -11.41 5.77
CA GLU A 30 -32.86 -11.56 7.04
C GLU A 30 -31.38 -11.11 6.93
N ALA A 31 -30.98 -10.21 7.80
CA ALA A 31 -29.58 -9.78 7.88
C ALA A 31 -28.69 -10.96 8.25
N LEU A 32 -27.47 -11.00 7.73
CA LEU A 32 -26.46 -11.95 8.17
C LEU A 32 -26.15 -11.69 9.65
N PRO A 33 -25.93 -12.72 10.45
CA PRO A 33 -25.60 -12.53 11.86
C PRO A 33 -24.27 -11.81 12.02
N ILE A 34 -24.11 -11.13 13.12
CA ILE A 34 -22.82 -10.57 13.53
C ILE A 34 -21.95 -11.70 14.13
N ASP A 35 -20.63 -11.63 13.92
CA ASP A 35 -19.66 -12.57 14.49
C ASP A 35 -19.88 -12.69 16.02
N PRO A 36 -20.14 -13.89 16.56
CA PRO A 36 -20.40 -14.07 17.99
C PRO A 36 -19.20 -13.70 18.87
N ASN A 37 -18.00 -13.54 18.29
CA ASN A 37 -16.79 -13.16 19.02
C ASN A 37 -16.65 -11.63 19.19
N VAL A 38 -17.50 -10.81 18.57
CA VAL A 38 -17.54 -9.39 18.79
C VAL A 38 -18.68 -9.00 19.73
N ARG A 39 -18.38 -8.17 20.72
CA ARG A 39 -19.37 -7.49 21.56
C ARG A 39 -19.78 -6.22 20.79
N TYR A 40 -20.92 -6.28 20.16
CA TYR A 40 -21.47 -5.19 19.36
C TYR A 40 -22.73 -4.64 20.04
N GLY A 41 -22.88 -3.32 20.02
CA GLY A 41 -24.10 -2.70 20.52
C GLY A 41 -24.16 -1.20 20.21
N VAL A 42 -25.35 -0.65 20.49
CA VAL A 42 -25.62 0.77 20.40
C VAL A 42 -26.09 1.24 21.78
N LEU A 43 -25.45 2.27 22.33
CA LEU A 43 -25.83 2.85 23.63
C LEU A 43 -27.12 3.67 23.51
N ASP A 44 -27.75 3.97 24.63
CA ASP A 44 -29.00 4.79 24.68
C ASP A 44 -28.83 6.17 24.05
N ASN A 45 -27.61 6.71 24.04
CA ASN A 45 -27.27 7.98 23.40
C ASN A 45 -26.97 7.86 21.91
N GLY A 46 -27.06 6.67 21.33
CA GLY A 46 -26.83 6.39 19.91
C GLY A 46 -25.40 5.99 19.53
N LEU A 47 -24.44 6.02 20.46
CA LEU A 47 -23.06 5.62 20.16
C LEU A 47 -22.96 4.13 19.91
N THR A 48 -22.30 3.77 18.82
CA THR A 48 -22.04 2.35 18.46
C THR A 48 -20.71 1.90 19.02
N TYR A 49 -20.62 0.64 19.46
CA TYR A 49 -19.35 0.07 19.92
C TYR A 49 -19.10 -1.34 19.38
N TYR A 50 -17.82 -1.67 19.22
CA TYR A 50 -17.29 -2.98 18.85
C TYR A 50 -16.15 -3.32 19.80
N VAL A 51 -16.25 -4.46 20.48
CA VAL A 51 -15.20 -4.95 21.38
C VAL A 51 -14.93 -6.40 21.05
N ARG A 52 -13.66 -6.73 20.82
CA ARG A 52 -13.25 -8.10 20.49
C ARG A 52 -11.98 -8.48 21.26
N HIS A 53 -11.99 -9.66 21.88
CA HIS A 53 -10.76 -10.30 22.31
C HIS A 53 -10.03 -10.90 21.13
N ASN A 54 -8.74 -10.57 20.95
CA ASN A 54 -7.84 -11.17 19.96
C ASN A 54 -6.38 -11.07 20.44
N GLU A 55 -5.60 -12.15 20.29
CA GLU A 55 -4.22 -12.24 20.81
C GLU A 55 -3.15 -12.03 19.72
N THR A 56 -3.49 -11.45 18.59
CA THR A 56 -2.55 -11.24 17.49
C THR A 56 -2.43 -9.75 17.11
N PRO A 57 -1.35 -9.08 17.57
CA PRO A 57 -0.26 -9.56 18.41
C PRO A 57 -0.67 -9.75 19.88
N LYS A 58 -0.03 -10.71 20.56
CA LYS A 58 -0.26 -10.95 21.98
C LYS A 58 0.14 -9.75 22.84
N ASN A 59 -0.62 -9.49 23.92
CA ASN A 59 -0.44 -8.35 24.81
C ASN A 59 -0.51 -6.99 24.10
N ARG A 60 -1.32 -6.88 23.04
CA ARG A 60 -1.53 -5.65 22.28
C ARG A 60 -3.01 -5.40 22.03
N ALA A 61 -3.35 -4.13 21.85
CA ALA A 61 -4.71 -3.72 21.49
C ALA A 61 -4.71 -2.54 20.51
N GLU A 62 -5.83 -2.42 19.80
CA GLU A 62 -6.21 -1.32 18.91
C GLU A 62 -7.35 -0.53 19.57
N PHE A 63 -7.24 0.78 19.56
CA PHE A 63 -8.26 1.70 20.04
C PHE A 63 -8.58 2.69 18.93
N HIS A 64 -9.78 2.62 18.37
CA HIS A 64 -10.20 3.49 17.28
C HIS A 64 -11.53 4.15 17.60
N ILE A 65 -11.68 5.40 17.14
CA ILE A 65 -12.98 6.06 17.05
C ILE A 65 -13.21 6.44 15.59
N ALA A 66 -14.28 5.91 15.01
CA ALA A 66 -14.74 6.25 13.68
C ALA A 66 -15.93 7.20 13.78
N GLN A 67 -15.94 8.22 12.95
CA GLN A 67 -17.00 9.22 12.91
C GLN A 67 -17.61 9.28 11.50
N LYS A 68 -18.94 9.26 11.40
CA LYS A 68 -19.68 9.53 10.15
C LYS A 68 -19.73 11.04 9.89
N VAL A 69 -18.62 11.69 10.05
CA VAL A 69 -18.42 13.15 10.00
C VAL A 69 -17.15 13.43 9.19
N GLY A 70 -17.28 14.22 8.14
CA GLY A 70 -16.17 14.63 7.30
C GLY A 70 -16.48 15.94 6.60
N SER A 71 -15.68 16.32 5.62
CA SER A 71 -15.76 17.62 4.94
C SER A 71 -17.09 17.87 4.26
N ILE A 72 -17.82 16.83 3.87
CA ILE A 72 -19.14 16.95 3.23
C ILE A 72 -20.17 17.70 4.09
N LEU A 73 -19.97 17.74 5.42
CA LEU A 73 -20.88 18.38 6.37
C LEU A 73 -20.52 19.84 6.67
N GLU A 74 -19.48 20.36 6.08
CA GLU A 74 -19.03 21.74 6.24
C GLU A 74 -19.97 22.73 5.54
N ASN A 75 -20.17 23.92 6.14
CA ASN A 75 -20.73 25.07 5.45
C ASN A 75 -19.69 25.70 4.53
N GLU A 76 -20.07 26.69 3.70
CA GLU A 76 -19.12 27.38 2.80
C GLU A 76 -17.97 28.09 3.56
N ASP A 77 -18.26 28.65 4.71
CA ASP A 77 -17.31 29.34 5.61
C ASP A 77 -16.50 28.38 6.50
N GLN A 78 -16.73 27.07 6.34
CA GLN A 78 -16.10 25.98 7.12
C GLN A 78 -15.24 25.06 6.25
N ARG A 79 -15.02 25.35 4.99
CA ARG A 79 -14.30 24.48 4.06
C ARG A 79 -12.86 24.22 4.51
N GLY A 80 -12.58 22.98 4.94
CA GLY A 80 -11.31 22.53 5.52
C GLY A 80 -11.34 22.34 7.04
N LEU A 81 -12.45 22.70 7.72
CA LEU A 81 -12.52 22.63 9.18
C LEU A 81 -12.69 21.21 9.73
N ALA A 82 -13.19 20.26 8.93
CA ALA A 82 -13.19 18.85 9.29
C ALA A 82 -11.75 18.31 9.48
N HIS A 83 -10.89 18.61 8.52
CA HIS A 83 -9.48 18.25 8.58
C HIS A 83 -8.71 19.06 9.63
N PHE A 84 -9.01 20.35 9.76
CA PHE A 84 -8.44 21.18 10.81
C PHE A 84 -8.76 20.65 12.21
N LEU A 85 -9.99 20.18 12.41
CA LEU A 85 -10.42 19.58 13.68
C LEU A 85 -9.67 18.28 13.99
N GLU A 86 -9.36 17.49 12.96
CA GLU A 86 -8.52 16.31 13.10
C GLU A 86 -7.17 16.66 13.71
N HIS A 87 -6.48 17.68 13.19
CA HIS A 87 -5.22 18.18 13.74
C HIS A 87 -5.37 18.65 15.19
N MET A 88 -6.42 19.40 15.47
CA MET A 88 -6.69 19.91 16.83
C MET A 88 -6.88 18.82 17.86
N ALA A 89 -7.32 17.62 17.47
CA ALA A 89 -7.45 16.48 18.37
C ALA A 89 -6.10 16.02 18.97
N PHE A 90 -4.97 16.39 18.35
CA PHE A 90 -3.62 16.14 18.84
C PHE A 90 -2.99 17.35 19.57
N ASN A 91 -3.66 18.51 19.54
CA ASN A 91 -3.18 19.76 20.14
C ASN A 91 -3.71 20.01 21.55
N GLY A 92 -4.51 19.07 22.09
CA GLY A 92 -4.97 19.09 23.46
C GLY A 92 -6.44 18.76 23.63
N THR A 93 -6.72 18.13 24.75
CA THR A 93 -8.08 17.74 25.18
C THR A 93 -8.29 18.11 26.63
N GLU A 94 -9.50 17.93 27.17
CA GLU A 94 -9.84 18.27 28.54
C GLU A 94 -8.92 17.55 29.56
N HIS A 95 -8.69 16.25 29.37
CA HIS A 95 -7.86 15.45 30.28
C HIS A 95 -6.38 15.45 29.91
N PHE A 96 -6.04 15.81 28.69
CA PHE A 96 -4.68 15.85 28.18
C PHE A 96 -4.38 17.21 27.53
N PRO A 97 -4.12 18.26 28.32
CA PRO A 97 -3.90 19.59 27.77
C PRO A 97 -2.61 19.70 26.98
N GLY A 98 -2.63 20.42 25.86
CA GLY A 98 -1.50 20.61 24.95
C GLY A 98 -0.95 19.27 24.44
N LYS A 99 0.36 19.11 24.45
CA LYS A 99 1.03 17.88 23.95
C LYS A 99 1.15 16.75 24.99
N THR A 100 0.45 16.81 26.10
CA THR A 100 0.61 15.81 27.19
C THR A 100 0.15 14.43 26.76
N MET A 101 -0.87 14.31 25.90
CA MET A 101 -1.33 13.05 25.32
C MET A 101 -0.22 12.40 24.47
N LEU A 102 0.34 13.13 23.52
CA LEU A 102 1.41 12.65 22.65
C LEU A 102 2.59 12.16 23.47
N ASN A 103 3.09 13.01 24.38
CA ASN A 103 4.20 12.66 25.24
C ASN A 103 3.92 11.42 26.13
N TYR A 104 2.71 11.29 26.65
CA TYR A 104 2.34 10.14 27.47
C TYR A 104 2.33 8.84 26.66
N LEU A 105 1.71 8.85 25.47
CA LEU A 105 1.62 7.68 24.60
C LEU A 105 3.00 7.26 24.10
N GLU A 106 3.82 8.21 23.65
CA GLU A 106 5.19 7.93 23.17
C GLU A 106 6.09 7.40 24.27
N ASN A 107 5.97 7.89 25.50
CA ASN A 107 6.71 7.34 26.66
C ASN A 107 6.32 5.88 26.97
N ASN A 108 5.20 5.40 26.45
CA ASN A 108 4.76 4.01 26.52
C ASN A 108 4.98 3.24 25.19
N GLY A 109 5.84 3.75 24.31
CA GLY A 109 6.23 3.09 23.07
C GLY A 109 5.17 3.13 21.95
N ILE A 110 4.24 4.08 22.00
CA ILE A 110 3.25 4.33 20.94
C ILE A 110 3.75 5.53 20.11
N LYS A 111 4.25 5.26 18.90
CA LYS A 111 4.89 6.28 18.06
C LYS A 111 3.86 7.10 17.29
N PHE A 112 3.95 8.44 17.40
CA PHE A 112 3.15 9.36 16.58
C PHE A 112 3.45 9.18 15.08
N GLY A 113 2.44 9.27 14.25
CA GLY A 113 2.52 9.06 12.80
C GLY A 113 2.52 7.58 12.38
N VAL A 114 2.85 6.65 13.29
CA VAL A 114 2.88 5.20 13.02
C VAL A 114 1.78 4.46 13.77
N ASP A 115 1.84 4.47 15.11
CA ASP A 115 0.85 3.81 15.97
C ASP A 115 -0.30 4.76 16.38
N LEU A 116 -0.06 6.06 16.41
CA LEU A 116 -1.02 7.11 16.71
C LEU A 116 -1.20 7.98 15.48
N ASN A 117 -2.40 7.98 14.90
CA ASN A 117 -2.68 8.68 13.65
C ASN A 117 -4.17 8.93 13.48
N ALA A 118 -4.55 9.71 12.45
CA ALA A 118 -5.93 9.93 12.04
C ALA A 118 -6.01 10.19 10.54
N TYR A 119 -7.22 10.23 10.00
CA TYR A 119 -7.49 10.72 8.66
C TYR A 119 -8.89 11.31 8.55
N THR A 120 -9.04 12.27 7.67
CA THR A 120 -10.32 12.90 7.32
C THR A 120 -10.63 12.69 5.85
N GLY A 121 -11.80 12.10 5.58
CA GLY A 121 -12.39 11.97 4.26
C GLY A 121 -13.56 12.94 4.04
N PHE A 122 -14.28 12.74 2.93
CA PHE A 122 -15.51 13.49 2.66
C PHE A 122 -16.61 13.16 3.68
N ASP A 123 -16.82 11.89 3.98
CA ASP A 123 -17.94 11.40 4.79
C ASP A 123 -17.54 10.87 6.17
N GLU A 124 -16.23 10.76 6.44
CA GLU A 124 -15.73 10.12 7.64
C GLU A 124 -14.45 10.77 8.18
N THR A 125 -14.26 10.66 9.49
CA THR A 125 -12.99 10.94 10.18
C THR A 125 -12.72 9.81 11.15
N VAL A 126 -11.49 9.28 11.13
CA VAL A 126 -11.11 8.14 11.98
C VAL A 126 -9.81 8.47 12.73
N TYR A 127 -9.82 8.29 14.04
CA TYR A 127 -8.64 8.39 14.90
C TYR A 127 -8.28 7.02 15.43
N ARG A 128 -6.98 6.74 15.52
CA ARG A 128 -6.49 5.43 15.94
C ARG A 128 -5.30 5.52 16.88
N ILE A 129 -5.28 4.60 17.85
CA ILE A 129 -4.13 4.28 18.70
C ILE A 129 -3.88 2.79 18.56
N SER A 130 -2.81 2.43 17.89
CA SER A 130 -2.47 1.05 17.52
C SER A 130 -1.38 0.46 18.42
N ASN A 131 -1.32 -0.86 18.45
CA ASN A 131 -0.27 -1.60 19.15
C ASN A 131 -0.10 -1.27 20.65
N VAL A 132 -1.17 -0.88 21.33
CA VAL A 132 -1.15 -0.49 22.75
C VAL A 132 -0.79 -1.69 23.62
N PRO A 133 0.24 -1.59 24.50
CA PRO A 133 0.57 -2.64 25.47
C PRO A 133 -0.57 -2.86 26.48
N THR A 134 -1.16 -4.07 26.52
CA THR A 134 -2.29 -4.40 27.42
C THR A 134 -1.88 -4.80 28.81
N GLN A 135 -0.60 -5.06 29.05
CA GLN A 135 -0.06 -5.39 30.38
C GLN A 135 -0.05 -4.20 31.34
N ASN A 136 -0.10 -2.97 30.82
CA ASN A 136 -0.22 -1.74 31.59
C ASN A 136 -1.68 -1.27 31.60
N GLN A 137 -2.43 -1.62 32.63
CA GLN A 137 -3.84 -1.26 32.74
C GLN A 137 -4.06 0.27 32.74
N ASN A 138 -3.16 1.04 33.34
CA ASN A 138 -3.27 2.51 33.32
C ASN A 138 -3.17 3.08 31.91
N LEU A 139 -2.34 2.47 31.07
CA LEU A 139 -2.22 2.86 29.66
C LEU A 139 -3.50 2.51 28.88
N VAL A 140 -4.03 1.32 29.09
CA VAL A 140 -5.31 0.88 28.49
C VAL A 140 -6.46 1.83 28.86
N ASP A 141 -6.57 2.16 30.14
CA ASP A 141 -7.59 3.09 30.64
C ASP A 141 -7.37 4.51 30.09
N SER A 142 -6.12 4.94 29.95
CA SER A 142 -5.78 6.24 29.35
C SER A 142 -6.10 6.28 27.86
N CYS A 143 -5.84 5.22 27.09
CA CYS A 143 -6.22 5.15 25.68
C CYS A 143 -7.74 5.22 25.51
N LEU A 144 -8.50 4.56 26.37
CA LEU A 144 -9.95 4.67 26.36
C LEU A 144 -10.42 6.09 26.70
N LEU A 145 -9.76 6.78 27.64
CA LEU A 145 -10.02 8.18 27.98
C LEU A 145 -9.66 9.12 26.82
N VAL A 146 -8.60 8.84 26.07
CA VAL A 146 -8.27 9.59 24.85
C VAL A 146 -9.38 9.46 23.82
N LEU A 147 -9.92 8.25 23.58
CA LEU A 147 -11.07 8.09 22.68
C LEU A 147 -12.31 8.88 23.17
N TYR A 148 -12.53 8.93 24.48
CA TYR A 148 -13.60 9.72 25.06
C TYR A 148 -13.38 11.23 24.81
N ASP A 149 -12.16 11.71 25.00
CA ASP A 149 -11.83 13.11 24.76
C ASP A 149 -11.98 13.47 23.27
N TRP A 150 -11.56 12.59 22.38
CA TRP A 150 -11.77 12.76 20.93
C TRP A 150 -13.26 12.75 20.57
N ALA A 151 -14.08 12.01 21.33
CA ALA A 151 -15.51 11.98 21.08
C ALA A 151 -16.21 13.29 21.47
N CYS A 152 -15.80 13.96 22.56
CA CYS A 152 -16.59 15.07 23.11
C CYS A 152 -15.82 16.16 23.88
N ALA A 153 -14.47 16.10 23.98
CA ALA A 153 -13.70 16.96 24.87
C ALA A 153 -12.39 17.50 24.25
N ILE A 154 -12.36 17.70 22.92
CA ILE A 154 -11.24 18.35 22.24
C ILE A 154 -11.17 19.82 22.65
N SER A 155 -9.99 20.30 23.06
CA SER A 155 -9.75 21.69 23.40
C SER A 155 -9.48 22.50 22.12
N LEU A 156 -10.30 23.50 21.86
CA LEU A 156 -10.15 24.36 20.69
C LEU A 156 -9.71 25.75 21.14
N ASN A 157 -8.49 25.85 21.70
CA ASN A 157 -7.93 27.12 22.17
C ASN A 157 -7.51 27.99 20.98
N ASP A 158 -7.77 29.28 21.05
CA ASP A 158 -7.48 30.25 19.99
C ASP A 158 -5.99 30.22 19.58
N LYS A 159 -5.09 30.13 20.54
CA LYS A 159 -3.65 30.07 20.31
C LYS A 159 -3.25 28.83 19.51
N ASP A 160 -3.74 27.65 19.91
CA ASP A 160 -3.39 26.38 19.28
C ASP A 160 -3.96 26.34 17.85
N ILE A 161 -5.14 26.94 17.62
CA ILE A 161 -5.73 27.10 16.27
C ILE A 161 -4.82 27.95 15.38
N ASP A 162 -4.34 29.10 15.89
CA ASP A 162 -3.50 29.99 15.08
C ASP A 162 -2.14 29.35 14.74
N GLU A 163 -1.55 28.59 15.67
CA GLU A 163 -0.30 27.83 15.42
C GLU A 163 -0.50 26.74 14.38
N GLU A 164 -1.68 26.08 14.33
CA GLU A 164 -1.95 24.98 13.40
C GLU A 164 -2.23 25.43 11.95
N ARG A 165 -2.69 26.68 11.74
CA ARG A 165 -2.96 27.22 10.39
C ARG A 165 -1.76 27.08 9.46
N GLY A 166 -0.56 27.41 9.96
CA GLY A 166 0.68 27.28 9.20
C GLY A 166 1.00 25.85 8.83
N VAL A 167 0.78 24.89 9.71
CA VAL A 167 1.03 23.46 9.47
C VAL A 167 0.15 22.94 8.34
N ILE A 168 -1.15 23.25 8.36
CA ILE A 168 -2.10 22.83 7.30
C ILE A 168 -1.79 23.53 5.97
N HIS A 169 -1.37 24.79 6.01
CA HIS A 169 -0.96 25.50 4.79
C HIS A 169 0.26 24.83 4.15
N GLU A 170 1.25 24.41 4.93
CA GLU A 170 2.42 23.71 4.38
C GLU A 170 2.07 22.29 3.92
N GLU A 171 1.12 21.62 4.57
CA GLU A 171 0.58 20.35 4.08
C GLU A 171 -0.08 20.51 2.71
N TRP A 172 -0.93 21.52 2.54
CA TRP A 172 -1.53 21.83 1.25
C TRP A 172 -0.46 22.10 0.18
N ARG A 173 0.56 22.89 0.51
CA ARG A 173 1.69 23.19 -0.41
C ARG A 173 2.43 21.91 -0.83
N THR A 174 2.70 21.04 0.12
CA THR A 174 3.42 19.78 -0.12
C THR A 174 2.62 18.85 -1.02
N ARG A 175 1.28 18.83 -0.86
CA ARG A 175 0.36 18.02 -1.66
C ARG A 175 -0.03 18.64 -3.01
N ALA A 176 0.29 19.91 -3.26
CA ALA A 176 -0.08 20.61 -4.49
C ALA A 176 0.77 20.19 -5.70
N ASP A 177 0.71 18.88 -6.03
CA ASP A 177 1.26 18.31 -7.26
C ASP A 177 0.25 18.32 -8.43
N ALA A 178 0.63 17.74 -9.56
CA ALA A 178 -0.23 17.70 -10.74
C ALA A 178 -1.54 16.92 -10.51
N ASP A 179 -1.48 15.82 -9.74
CA ASP A 179 -2.67 15.00 -9.45
C ASP A 179 -3.66 15.79 -8.58
N TRP A 180 -3.15 16.50 -7.58
CA TRP A 180 -3.97 17.36 -6.72
C TRP A 180 -4.64 18.49 -7.49
N ARG A 181 -3.88 19.24 -8.30
CA ARG A 181 -4.42 20.33 -9.14
C ARG A 181 -5.45 19.80 -10.14
N THR A 182 -5.22 18.58 -10.65
CA THR A 182 -6.18 17.90 -11.53
C THR A 182 -7.50 17.59 -10.80
N TRP A 183 -7.45 17.14 -9.55
CA TRP A 183 -8.65 16.92 -8.74
C TRP A 183 -9.39 18.21 -8.44
N GLU A 184 -8.69 19.27 -8.05
CA GLU A 184 -9.28 20.60 -7.83
C GLU A 184 -10.01 21.11 -9.08
N ALA A 185 -9.50 20.81 -10.27
CA ALA A 185 -10.12 21.23 -11.53
C ALA A 185 -11.27 20.33 -11.99
N THR A 186 -11.20 19.02 -11.78
CA THR A 186 -12.14 18.07 -12.37
C THR A 186 -13.30 17.72 -11.43
N VAL A 187 -13.07 17.61 -10.12
CA VAL A 187 -14.10 17.26 -9.12
C VAL A 187 -15.31 18.19 -9.16
N PRO A 188 -15.15 19.53 -9.23
CA PRO A 188 -16.29 20.44 -9.34
C PRO A 188 -17.17 20.18 -10.56
N VAL A 189 -16.60 19.74 -11.67
CA VAL A 189 -17.32 19.40 -12.91
C VAL A 189 -17.99 18.04 -12.80
N MET A 190 -17.27 17.03 -12.31
CA MET A 190 -17.77 15.66 -12.18
C MET A 190 -18.97 15.57 -11.23
N PHE A 191 -18.97 16.37 -10.17
CA PHE A 191 -19.98 16.42 -9.13
C PHE A 191 -20.93 17.63 -9.27
N GLU A 192 -21.09 18.18 -10.46
CA GLU A 192 -21.98 19.34 -10.68
C GLU A 192 -23.36 19.12 -10.05
N GLY A 193 -23.79 20.09 -9.25
CA GLY A 193 -25.08 20.04 -8.54
C GLY A 193 -25.07 19.23 -7.24
N SER A 194 -23.93 18.70 -6.80
CA SER A 194 -23.74 18.01 -5.53
C SER A 194 -22.83 18.79 -4.59
N GLN A 195 -22.99 18.58 -3.29
CA GLN A 195 -22.10 19.10 -2.26
C GLN A 195 -20.66 18.60 -2.42
N TYR A 196 -20.45 17.39 -2.94
CA TYR A 196 -19.13 16.82 -3.20
C TYR A 196 -18.26 17.68 -4.12
N ALA A 197 -18.88 18.50 -5.00
CA ALA A 197 -18.18 19.35 -5.95
C ALA A 197 -17.15 20.31 -5.32
N ASN A 198 -17.34 20.69 -4.05
CA ASN A 198 -16.53 21.73 -3.42
C ASN A 198 -16.22 21.45 -1.93
N ARG A 199 -16.11 20.16 -1.56
CA ARG A 199 -15.84 19.74 -0.16
C ARG A 199 -14.59 18.85 -0.06
N MET A 200 -13.53 19.16 -0.82
CA MET A 200 -12.26 18.46 -0.62
C MET A 200 -11.77 18.66 0.83
N PRO A 201 -11.31 17.60 1.51
CA PRO A 201 -11.05 17.64 2.95
C PRO A 201 -10.08 18.71 3.42
N ILE A 202 -9.02 18.99 2.66
CA ILE A 202 -8.07 20.06 3.01
C ILE A 202 -8.69 21.47 2.92
N GLY A 203 -9.84 21.59 2.26
CA GLY A 203 -10.57 22.85 2.11
C GLY A 203 -9.91 23.88 1.22
N THR A 204 -10.15 25.15 1.52
CA THR A 204 -9.52 26.27 0.83
C THR A 204 -8.64 27.06 1.76
N MET A 205 -7.46 27.44 1.31
CA MET A 205 -6.51 28.20 2.13
C MET A 205 -7.07 29.57 2.52
N GLU A 206 -7.98 30.14 1.73
CA GLU A 206 -8.70 31.36 2.10
C GLU A 206 -9.50 31.17 3.41
N VAL A 207 -10.22 30.07 3.54
CA VAL A 207 -10.98 29.74 4.76
C VAL A 207 -10.02 29.30 5.86
N VAL A 208 -9.14 28.34 5.62
CA VAL A 208 -8.20 27.78 6.61
C VAL A 208 -7.37 28.86 7.30
N MET A 209 -6.88 29.83 6.57
CA MET A 209 -6.04 30.91 7.12
C MET A 209 -6.84 32.00 7.84
N ASN A 210 -8.16 32.12 7.60
CA ASN A 210 -8.92 33.28 8.08
C ASN A 210 -10.23 32.97 8.83
N PHE A 211 -10.62 31.69 8.98
CA PHE A 211 -11.88 31.38 9.67
C PHE A 211 -11.88 31.89 11.11
N PRO A 212 -13.03 32.43 11.61
CA PRO A 212 -13.17 32.79 13.01
C PRO A 212 -13.20 31.52 13.89
N TYR A 213 -12.53 31.53 15.03
CA TYR A 213 -12.42 30.38 15.93
C TYR A 213 -13.79 29.73 16.25
N GLN A 214 -14.85 30.54 16.32
CA GLN A 214 -16.19 30.04 16.57
C GLN A 214 -16.70 29.13 15.46
N ALA A 215 -16.30 29.32 14.21
CA ALA A 215 -16.73 28.45 13.11
C ALA A 215 -16.25 27.00 13.29
N LEU A 216 -15.03 26.80 13.81
CA LEU A 216 -14.51 25.48 14.13
C LEU A 216 -15.25 24.86 15.33
N ARG A 217 -15.50 25.66 16.38
CA ARG A 217 -16.26 25.22 17.55
C ARG A 217 -17.68 24.84 17.17
N ASP A 218 -18.33 25.63 16.30
CA ASP A 218 -19.68 25.34 15.80
C ASP A 218 -19.74 24.04 15.01
N TYR A 219 -18.73 23.78 14.14
CA TYR A 219 -18.59 22.52 13.42
C TYR A 219 -18.45 21.34 14.38
N TYR A 220 -17.54 21.45 15.35
CA TYR A 220 -17.29 20.42 16.35
C TYR A 220 -18.55 20.10 17.16
N HIS A 221 -19.18 21.08 17.80
CA HIS A 221 -20.36 20.87 18.65
C HIS A 221 -21.59 20.39 17.88
N LYS A 222 -21.68 20.70 16.59
CA LYS A 222 -22.77 20.25 15.72
C LYS A 222 -22.65 18.79 15.34
N TRP A 223 -21.43 18.31 15.04
CA TRP A 223 -21.25 17.04 14.37
C TRP A 223 -20.57 15.97 15.23
N TYR A 224 -19.69 16.32 16.19
CA TYR A 224 -19.05 15.35 17.09
C TYR A 224 -20.00 14.96 18.20
N ARG A 225 -20.81 13.97 17.94
CA ARG A 225 -21.89 13.54 18.85
C ARG A 225 -22.09 12.02 18.76
N PRO A 226 -22.62 11.39 19.83
CA PRO A 226 -22.67 9.94 19.98
C PRO A 226 -23.29 9.17 18.80
N ASP A 227 -24.40 9.67 18.22
CA ASP A 227 -25.11 8.99 17.10
C ASP A 227 -24.31 8.94 15.79
N GLN A 228 -23.21 9.69 15.69
CA GLN A 228 -22.29 9.68 14.56
C GLN A 228 -20.98 8.95 14.86
N GLN A 229 -20.82 8.35 16.04
CA GLN A 229 -19.57 7.80 16.54
C GLN A 229 -19.61 6.29 16.73
N GLY A 230 -18.53 5.62 16.34
CA GLY A 230 -18.28 4.20 16.59
C GLY A 230 -16.97 4.02 17.36
N ILE A 231 -17.03 3.37 18.51
CA ILE A 231 -15.84 3.00 19.30
C ILE A 231 -15.47 1.56 18.96
N ILE A 232 -14.24 1.35 18.55
CA ILE A 232 -13.72 0.04 18.15
C ILE A 232 -12.50 -0.28 19.02
N VAL A 233 -12.58 -1.34 19.82
CA VAL A 233 -11.48 -1.77 20.69
C VAL A 233 -11.26 -3.26 20.54
N ILE A 234 -10.06 -3.63 20.09
CA ILE A 234 -9.72 -5.02 19.76
C ILE A 234 -8.36 -5.35 20.34
N GLY A 235 -8.23 -6.48 21.02
CA GLY A 235 -6.92 -6.86 21.53
C GLY A 235 -6.95 -7.93 22.60
N ASP A 236 -5.77 -8.15 23.18
CA ASP A 236 -5.54 -9.14 24.23
C ASP A 236 -5.91 -8.58 25.60
N PHE A 237 -7.22 -8.55 25.87
CA PHE A 237 -7.84 -8.10 27.11
C PHE A 237 -9.17 -8.83 27.36
N ASP A 238 -9.74 -8.65 28.54
CA ASP A 238 -11.07 -9.14 28.88
C ASP A 238 -12.15 -8.28 28.19
N ALA A 239 -12.82 -8.85 27.19
CA ALA A 239 -13.80 -8.16 26.36
C ALA A 239 -15.05 -7.72 27.17
N ASP A 240 -15.49 -8.50 28.17
CA ASP A 240 -16.66 -8.16 28.97
C ASP A 240 -16.37 -6.96 29.90
N LYS A 241 -15.15 -6.90 30.45
CA LYS A 241 -14.69 -5.78 31.24
C LYS A 241 -14.55 -4.51 30.39
N MET A 242 -13.96 -4.63 29.19
CA MET A 242 -13.78 -3.51 28.27
C MET A 242 -15.14 -2.96 27.80
N GLU A 243 -16.07 -3.83 27.46
CA GLU A 243 -17.44 -3.45 27.09
C GLU A 243 -18.11 -2.67 28.23
N ALA A 244 -17.98 -3.14 29.48
CA ALA A 244 -18.53 -2.45 30.64
C ALA A 244 -17.91 -1.06 30.83
N GLN A 245 -16.61 -0.91 30.66
CA GLN A 245 -15.91 0.38 30.73
C GLN A 245 -16.39 1.35 29.64
N ILE A 246 -16.55 0.87 28.40
CA ILE A 246 -17.08 1.67 27.29
C ILE A 246 -18.50 2.15 27.61
N LYS A 247 -19.38 1.26 28.06
CA LYS A 247 -20.77 1.62 28.45
C LYS A 247 -20.80 2.66 29.57
N GLU A 248 -19.96 2.50 30.58
CA GLU A 248 -19.88 3.45 31.69
C GLU A 248 -19.34 4.82 31.28
N LEU A 249 -18.28 4.85 30.44
CA LEU A 249 -17.60 6.08 30.06
C LEU A 249 -18.41 6.85 29.01
N PHE A 250 -18.69 6.22 27.89
CA PHE A 250 -19.33 6.85 26.71
C PHE A 250 -20.85 7.03 26.89
N GLY A 251 -21.50 6.23 27.73
CA GLY A 251 -22.91 6.43 28.06
C GLY A 251 -23.20 7.75 28.78
N LYS A 252 -22.18 8.42 29.32
CA LYS A 252 -22.30 9.75 29.94
C LYS A 252 -22.39 10.91 28.95
N ILE A 253 -21.97 10.68 27.72
CA ILE A 253 -22.00 11.71 26.67
C ILE A 253 -23.47 12.00 26.33
N LYS A 254 -23.86 13.25 26.42
CA LYS A 254 -25.23 13.67 26.14
C LYS A 254 -25.42 14.01 24.68
N MET A 255 -26.52 13.55 24.10
CA MET A 255 -26.98 14.04 22.81
C MET A 255 -27.45 15.49 22.94
N PRO A 256 -27.13 16.38 21.98
CA PRO A 256 -27.72 17.70 21.88
C PRO A 256 -29.26 17.61 21.78
N GLU A 257 -30.01 18.46 22.49
CA GLU A 257 -31.49 18.46 22.47
C GLU A 257 -32.06 18.69 21.06
N ASN A 258 -31.38 19.49 20.22
CA ASN A 258 -31.75 19.82 18.87
C ASN A 258 -30.67 19.35 17.87
N ALA A 259 -30.28 18.09 17.96
CA ALA A 259 -29.27 17.53 17.07
C ALA A 259 -29.67 17.68 15.61
N ALA A 260 -28.78 18.27 14.81
CA ALA A 260 -29.01 18.41 13.38
C ALA A 260 -29.05 17.03 12.70
N GLU A 261 -29.97 16.82 11.76
CA GLU A 261 -29.98 15.60 10.98
C GLU A 261 -28.70 15.48 10.14
N ARG A 262 -28.09 14.29 10.10
CA ARG A 262 -26.96 14.04 9.21
C ARG A 262 -27.49 13.88 7.79
N ILE A 263 -27.12 14.81 6.95
CA ILE A 263 -27.51 14.81 5.54
C ILE A 263 -26.56 13.96 4.72
N TYR A 264 -27.09 13.05 3.94
CA TYR A 264 -26.38 12.33 2.86
C TYR A 264 -26.64 13.08 1.55
N TYR A 265 -25.65 13.85 1.13
CA TYR A 265 -25.78 14.70 -0.06
C TYR A 265 -25.82 13.85 -1.32
N ASN A 266 -26.87 14.02 -2.12
CA ASN A 266 -27.05 13.27 -3.34
C ASN A 266 -26.09 13.75 -4.45
N VAL A 267 -25.69 12.80 -5.31
CA VAL A 267 -25.06 13.10 -6.60
C VAL A 267 -26.13 12.98 -7.67
N PRO A 268 -26.50 14.09 -8.35
CA PRO A 268 -27.58 14.07 -9.34
C PRO A 268 -27.28 13.15 -10.52
N ASP A 269 -28.34 12.58 -11.10
CA ASP A 269 -28.26 11.94 -12.40
C ASP A 269 -28.14 13.01 -13.50
N ASN A 270 -27.44 12.65 -14.57
CA ASN A 270 -27.30 13.50 -15.75
C ASN A 270 -27.85 12.80 -17.00
N LYS A 271 -28.60 13.53 -17.80
CA LYS A 271 -29.13 13.04 -19.09
C LYS A 271 -28.09 13.07 -20.20
N GLU A 272 -27.29 14.13 -20.19
CA GLU A 272 -26.20 14.32 -21.14
C GLU A 272 -24.88 13.99 -20.43
N PRO A 273 -23.94 13.29 -21.08
CA PRO A 273 -22.67 12.98 -20.49
C PRO A 273 -21.96 14.23 -19.96
N ILE A 274 -21.46 14.17 -18.70
CA ILE A 274 -20.59 15.20 -18.12
C ILE A 274 -19.18 14.95 -18.65
N PHE A 275 -18.47 16.04 -19.02
CA PHE A 275 -17.10 15.95 -19.50
C PHE A 275 -16.21 16.92 -18.69
N ALA A 276 -15.36 16.36 -17.85
CA ALA A 276 -14.34 17.08 -17.12
C ALA A 276 -13.01 16.97 -17.87
N PHE A 277 -12.39 18.11 -18.16
CA PHE A 277 -11.11 18.14 -18.85
C PHE A 277 -10.13 19.04 -18.10
N HIS A 278 -8.93 18.52 -17.88
CA HIS A 278 -7.83 19.30 -17.32
C HIS A 278 -6.50 18.85 -17.90
N LYS A 279 -5.57 19.80 -18.07
CA LYS A 279 -4.19 19.53 -18.44
C LYS A 279 -3.25 20.29 -17.51
N ASP A 280 -2.20 19.62 -17.07
CA ASP A 280 -1.21 20.18 -16.16
C ASP A 280 0.21 19.99 -16.72
N LYS A 281 1.07 21.02 -16.56
CA LYS A 281 2.43 20.99 -17.10
C LYS A 281 3.33 19.95 -16.44
N GLU A 282 2.96 19.46 -15.26
CA GLU A 282 3.71 18.47 -14.50
C GLU A 282 3.02 17.10 -14.51
N ALA A 283 1.89 16.94 -15.22
CA ALA A 283 1.23 15.65 -15.37
C ALA A 283 2.12 14.66 -16.13
N ALA A 284 2.21 13.43 -15.60
CA ALA A 284 3.10 12.41 -16.13
C ALA A 284 2.48 11.60 -17.29
N TYR A 285 1.16 11.59 -17.46
CA TYR A 285 0.46 10.75 -18.43
C TYR A 285 -0.92 11.29 -18.78
N THR A 286 -1.40 10.89 -19.97
CA THR A 286 -2.79 11.09 -20.35
C THR A 286 -3.65 10.01 -19.70
N ARG A 287 -4.70 10.42 -19.00
CA ARG A 287 -5.63 9.52 -18.32
C ARG A 287 -7.07 9.81 -18.72
N VAL A 288 -7.82 8.74 -18.92
CA VAL A 288 -9.25 8.76 -19.19
C VAL A 288 -9.95 7.91 -18.15
N ASP A 289 -10.92 8.49 -17.47
CA ASP A 289 -11.85 7.79 -16.59
C ASP A 289 -13.27 7.95 -17.14
N ILE A 290 -13.96 6.84 -17.36
CA ILE A 290 -15.36 6.81 -17.79
C ILE A 290 -16.15 6.16 -16.68
N TYR A 291 -17.09 6.91 -16.13
CA TYR A 291 -17.98 6.48 -15.05
C TYR A 291 -19.39 6.35 -15.59
N MET A 292 -19.99 5.19 -15.47
CA MET A 292 -21.40 4.92 -15.73
C MET A 292 -22.10 4.85 -14.37
N LYS A 293 -22.65 6.01 -13.93
CA LYS A 293 -23.22 6.14 -12.57
C LYS A 293 -24.51 5.36 -12.42
N HIS A 294 -24.66 4.76 -11.25
CA HIS A 294 -25.90 4.11 -10.83
C HIS A 294 -26.11 4.27 -9.32
N ASP A 295 -27.30 3.92 -8.83
CA ASP A 295 -27.55 3.99 -7.40
C ASP A 295 -26.79 2.91 -6.65
N PRO A 296 -26.20 3.22 -5.49
CA PRO A 296 -25.55 2.22 -4.67
C PRO A 296 -26.58 1.26 -4.09
N MET A 297 -26.13 0.06 -3.72
CA MET A 297 -26.99 -0.86 -2.97
C MET A 297 -27.53 -0.17 -1.70
N PRO A 298 -28.85 -0.23 -1.44
CA PRO A 298 -29.42 0.31 -0.21
C PRO A 298 -28.73 -0.23 1.04
N ARG A 299 -28.46 0.66 2.00
CA ARG A 299 -27.68 0.32 3.20
C ARG A 299 -28.25 -0.89 3.96
N GLU A 300 -29.57 -0.99 4.05
CA GLU A 300 -30.29 -2.10 4.69
C GLU A 300 -30.08 -3.45 3.99
N MET A 301 -29.72 -3.45 2.70
CA MET A 301 -29.46 -4.67 1.93
C MET A 301 -28.01 -5.12 2.00
N ARG A 302 -27.07 -4.21 2.29
CA ARG A 302 -25.62 -4.52 2.33
C ARG A 302 -25.29 -5.59 3.36
N GLY A 303 -25.98 -5.60 4.52
CA GLY A 303 -25.81 -6.58 5.60
C GLY A 303 -26.50 -7.92 5.39
N THR A 304 -27.05 -8.21 4.20
CA THR A 304 -27.83 -9.42 3.90
C THR A 304 -27.08 -10.38 2.98
N ILE A 305 -27.67 -11.55 2.73
CA ILE A 305 -27.16 -12.50 1.72
C ILE A 305 -27.08 -11.85 0.33
N ASN A 306 -27.97 -10.91 -0.01
CA ASN A 306 -27.90 -10.20 -1.30
C ASN A 306 -26.65 -9.31 -1.39
N GLY A 307 -26.28 -8.64 -0.30
CA GLY A 307 -25.00 -7.93 -0.23
C GLY A 307 -23.84 -8.86 -0.55
N ALA A 308 -23.76 -9.99 0.14
CA ALA A 308 -22.69 -10.97 -0.08
C ALA A 308 -22.66 -11.55 -1.51
N ILE A 309 -23.83 -11.76 -2.14
CA ILE A 309 -23.92 -12.21 -3.54
C ILE A 309 -23.41 -11.12 -4.48
N THR A 310 -23.80 -9.87 -4.26
CA THR A 310 -23.35 -8.74 -5.09
C THR A 310 -21.85 -8.53 -4.96
N ASP A 311 -21.30 -8.55 -3.75
CA ASP A 311 -19.87 -8.43 -3.53
C ASP A 311 -19.09 -9.56 -4.21
N TYR A 312 -19.61 -10.79 -4.16
CA TYR A 312 -19.03 -11.92 -4.90
C TYR A 312 -19.06 -11.68 -6.41
N MET A 313 -20.19 -11.22 -6.97
CA MET A 313 -20.32 -10.95 -8.42
C MET A 313 -19.36 -9.81 -8.83
N ASN A 314 -19.29 -8.74 -8.07
CA ASN A 314 -18.32 -7.66 -8.31
C ASN A 314 -16.88 -8.17 -8.28
N GLY A 315 -16.53 -9.00 -7.30
CA GLY A 315 -15.20 -9.58 -7.20
C GLY A 315 -14.82 -10.42 -8.42
N VAL A 316 -15.68 -11.34 -8.88
CA VAL A 316 -15.37 -12.17 -10.06
C VAL A 316 -15.38 -11.35 -11.35
N VAL A 317 -16.26 -10.36 -11.51
CA VAL A 317 -16.28 -9.43 -12.64
C VAL A 317 -14.98 -8.64 -12.71
N GLY A 318 -14.52 -8.08 -11.57
CA GLY A 318 -13.26 -7.35 -11.49
C GLY A 318 -12.06 -8.22 -11.89
N ILE A 319 -12.00 -9.47 -11.40
CA ILE A 319 -10.93 -10.42 -11.77
C ILE A 319 -10.94 -10.68 -13.28
N MET A 320 -12.09 -10.97 -13.87
CA MET A 320 -12.17 -11.32 -15.28
C MET A 320 -11.85 -10.13 -16.19
N PHE A 321 -12.36 -8.94 -15.90
CA PHE A 321 -12.01 -7.74 -16.67
C PHE A 321 -10.52 -7.42 -16.60
N ASN A 322 -9.95 -7.38 -15.41
CA ASN A 322 -8.55 -6.99 -15.25
C ASN A 322 -7.58 -8.03 -15.82
N ASN A 323 -7.96 -9.30 -15.87
CA ASN A 323 -7.21 -10.30 -16.64
C ASN A 323 -7.19 -9.98 -18.15
N ARG A 324 -8.34 -9.59 -18.74
CA ARG A 324 -8.39 -9.18 -20.15
C ARG A 324 -7.60 -7.89 -20.42
N ILE A 325 -7.67 -6.92 -19.50
CA ILE A 325 -6.87 -5.68 -19.59
C ILE A 325 -5.38 -6.03 -19.60
N THR A 326 -4.95 -6.96 -18.74
CA THR A 326 -3.56 -7.43 -18.73
C THR A 326 -3.17 -8.07 -20.07
N GLU A 327 -4.04 -8.89 -20.68
CA GLU A 327 -3.77 -9.48 -21.99
C GLU A 327 -3.68 -8.42 -23.12
N ILE A 328 -4.47 -7.34 -23.02
CA ILE A 328 -4.41 -6.23 -23.97
C ILE A 328 -3.10 -5.48 -23.84
N THR A 329 -2.71 -5.13 -22.62
CA THR A 329 -1.51 -4.33 -22.37
C THR A 329 -0.20 -5.07 -22.67
N GLN A 330 -0.21 -6.39 -22.77
CA GLN A 330 0.96 -7.16 -23.18
C GLN A 330 1.18 -7.21 -24.72
N LYS A 331 0.37 -6.51 -25.50
CA LYS A 331 0.52 -6.44 -26.96
C LYS A 331 1.23 -5.16 -27.37
N PRO A 332 2.12 -5.22 -28.38
CA PRO A 332 2.83 -4.01 -28.85
C PRO A 332 1.93 -2.92 -29.40
N ASP A 333 0.76 -3.29 -29.93
CA ASP A 333 -0.27 -2.39 -30.49
C ASP A 333 -1.36 -2.04 -29.48
N ALA A 334 -1.11 -2.25 -28.19
CA ALA A 334 -2.06 -1.91 -27.12
C ALA A 334 -2.52 -0.45 -27.24
N PRO A 335 -3.84 -0.19 -27.18
CA PRO A 335 -4.42 1.16 -27.33
C PRO A 335 -4.16 2.04 -26.11
N PHE A 336 -3.77 1.48 -25.00
CA PHE A 336 -3.41 2.14 -23.75
C PHE A 336 -2.24 1.43 -23.04
N ILE A 337 -1.53 2.12 -22.20
CA ILE A 337 -0.36 1.59 -21.48
C ILE A 337 -0.74 0.89 -20.17
N ALA A 338 -1.86 1.27 -19.58
CA ALA A 338 -2.45 0.65 -18.40
C ALA A 338 -3.96 0.87 -18.41
N GLY A 339 -4.71 0.04 -17.70
CA GLY A 339 -6.15 0.21 -17.55
C GLY A 339 -6.72 -0.63 -16.43
N ALA A 340 -7.96 -0.32 -16.03
CA ALA A 340 -8.73 -1.07 -15.04
C ALA A 340 -10.23 -0.92 -15.32
N ILE A 341 -11.01 -1.95 -14.97
CA ILE A 341 -12.47 -1.93 -15.01
C ILE A 341 -13.00 -2.55 -13.73
N PHE A 342 -13.88 -1.83 -13.02
CA PHE A 342 -14.50 -2.28 -11.78
C PHE A 342 -15.80 -1.54 -11.47
N ASP A 343 -16.62 -2.07 -10.57
CA ASP A 343 -17.78 -1.40 -10.00
C ASP A 343 -17.51 -1.02 -8.54
N GLY A 344 -17.95 0.17 -8.13
CA GLY A 344 -17.74 0.68 -6.78
C GLY A 344 -18.34 2.07 -6.55
N ASP A 345 -17.90 2.75 -5.52
CA ASP A 345 -18.31 4.12 -5.26
C ASP A 345 -17.94 5.05 -6.43
N PHE A 346 -18.84 5.97 -6.80
CA PHE A 346 -18.51 7.00 -7.78
C PHE A 346 -17.49 7.95 -7.19
N PHE A 347 -16.23 7.77 -7.58
CA PHE A 347 -15.04 8.47 -7.10
C PHE A 347 -14.95 8.45 -5.56
N VAL A 348 -15.53 9.44 -4.86
CA VAL A 348 -15.47 9.57 -3.39
C VAL A 348 -16.85 9.55 -2.72
N SER A 349 -17.93 9.45 -3.50
CA SER A 349 -19.27 9.61 -2.95
C SER A 349 -19.81 8.33 -2.33
N LYS A 350 -20.49 8.46 -1.19
CA LYS A 350 -21.21 7.36 -0.54
C LYS A 350 -22.66 7.21 -1.01
N THR A 351 -23.12 8.14 -1.85
CA THR A 351 -24.53 8.22 -2.31
C THR A 351 -24.71 7.87 -3.77
N LYS A 352 -23.62 7.60 -4.48
CA LYS A 352 -23.62 7.18 -5.88
C LYS A 352 -22.53 6.16 -6.13
N SER A 353 -22.84 5.11 -6.86
CA SER A 353 -21.86 4.14 -7.38
C SER A 353 -21.62 4.37 -8.86
N ALA A 354 -20.58 3.78 -9.41
CA ALA A 354 -20.30 3.78 -10.83
C ALA A 354 -19.57 2.53 -11.28
N PHE A 355 -19.98 2.04 -12.44
CA PHE A 355 -19.14 1.13 -13.21
C PHE A 355 -18.07 1.98 -13.90
N THR A 356 -16.82 1.75 -13.54
CA THR A 356 -15.66 2.62 -13.83
C THR A 356 -14.71 1.95 -14.79
N LEU A 357 -14.38 2.64 -15.88
CA LEU A 357 -13.39 2.25 -16.87
C LEU A 357 -12.25 3.28 -16.82
N ILE A 358 -11.03 2.81 -16.59
CA ILE A 358 -9.82 3.64 -16.54
C ILE A 358 -8.89 3.21 -17.65
N ALA A 359 -8.34 4.16 -18.39
CA ALA A 359 -7.28 3.93 -19.36
C ALA A 359 -6.21 5.02 -19.27
N VAL A 360 -4.94 4.60 -19.23
CA VAL A 360 -3.78 5.48 -19.33
C VAL A 360 -3.25 5.43 -20.76
N GLY A 361 -3.38 6.53 -21.47
CA GLY A 361 -3.02 6.64 -22.88
C GLY A 361 -1.60 7.13 -23.12
N LYS A 362 -1.13 6.97 -24.36
CA LYS A 362 0.07 7.62 -24.87
C LYS A 362 -0.22 9.09 -25.19
N ASP A 363 0.81 9.91 -25.38
CA ASP A 363 0.65 11.26 -25.91
C ASP A 363 -0.09 11.23 -27.24
N ASN A 364 -1.09 12.09 -27.39
CA ASN A 364 -2.03 12.11 -28.52
C ASN A 364 -2.87 10.82 -28.70
N GLY A 365 -2.81 9.87 -27.77
CA GLY A 365 -3.50 8.58 -27.80
C GLY A 365 -4.81 8.55 -27.00
N ALA A 366 -5.37 9.67 -26.58
CA ALA A 366 -6.59 9.70 -25.78
C ALA A 366 -7.78 9.00 -26.46
N ILE A 367 -7.98 9.22 -27.75
CA ILE A 367 -9.06 8.57 -28.52
C ILE A 367 -8.84 7.05 -28.61
N ASP A 368 -7.60 6.60 -28.82
CA ASP A 368 -7.29 5.17 -28.89
C ASP A 368 -7.52 4.49 -27.52
N ALA A 369 -7.14 5.16 -26.44
CA ALA A 369 -7.38 4.70 -25.09
C ALA A 369 -8.89 4.60 -24.77
N ILE A 370 -9.68 5.61 -25.13
CA ILE A 370 -11.15 5.60 -24.99
C ILE A 370 -11.73 4.43 -25.78
N LYS A 371 -11.40 4.33 -27.06
CA LYS A 371 -11.92 3.26 -27.91
C LYS A 371 -11.48 1.88 -27.41
N GLY A 372 -10.26 1.75 -26.96
CA GLY A 372 -9.71 0.48 -26.45
C GLY A 372 -10.47 -0.03 -25.21
N ILE A 373 -10.65 0.84 -24.21
CA ILE A 373 -11.31 0.45 -22.97
C ILE A 373 -12.84 0.26 -23.18
N MET A 374 -13.48 1.13 -23.97
CA MET A 374 -14.88 1.00 -24.32
C MET A 374 -15.17 -0.27 -25.14
N ARG A 375 -14.27 -0.66 -26.05
CA ARG A 375 -14.40 -1.89 -26.85
C ARG A 375 -14.45 -3.12 -25.97
N GLU A 376 -13.75 -3.12 -24.84
CA GLU A 376 -13.81 -4.24 -23.91
C GLU A 376 -15.15 -4.28 -23.13
N ALA A 377 -15.64 -3.13 -22.71
CA ALA A 377 -16.98 -3.02 -22.11
C ALA A 377 -18.07 -3.47 -23.11
N GLU A 378 -18.02 -2.99 -24.34
CA GLU A 378 -18.94 -3.35 -25.43
C GLU A 378 -18.90 -4.86 -25.77
N ARG A 379 -17.70 -5.47 -25.73
CA ARG A 379 -17.53 -6.92 -25.94
C ARG A 379 -18.25 -7.71 -24.85
N ILE A 380 -18.19 -7.26 -23.60
CA ILE A 380 -18.91 -7.89 -22.51
C ILE A 380 -20.41 -7.66 -22.60
N ASP A 381 -20.84 -6.48 -22.99
CA ASP A 381 -22.27 -6.21 -23.18
C ASP A 381 -22.89 -7.15 -24.23
N ARG A 382 -22.20 -7.38 -25.35
CA ARG A 382 -22.68 -8.24 -26.43
C ARG A 382 -22.57 -9.74 -26.13
N TYR A 383 -21.40 -10.17 -25.64
CA TYR A 383 -21.08 -11.60 -25.58
C TYR A 383 -20.91 -12.14 -24.15
N GLY A 384 -20.71 -11.28 -23.17
CA GLY A 384 -20.42 -11.67 -21.78
C GLY A 384 -19.01 -12.27 -21.62
N PHE A 385 -18.77 -12.75 -20.41
CA PHE A 385 -17.60 -13.59 -20.07
C PHE A 385 -17.85 -15.04 -20.45
N THR A 386 -16.79 -15.78 -20.72
CA THR A 386 -16.85 -17.22 -21.00
C THR A 386 -16.94 -18.03 -19.70
N ALA A 387 -17.45 -19.26 -19.80
CA ALA A 387 -17.51 -20.16 -18.65
C ALA A 387 -16.12 -20.46 -18.06
N SER A 388 -15.10 -20.56 -18.90
CA SER A 388 -13.72 -20.83 -18.44
C SER A 388 -13.09 -19.65 -17.71
N GLU A 389 -13.36 -18.40 -18.09
CA GLU A 389 -12.96 -17.21 -17.34
C GLU A 389 -13.61 -17.19 -15.97
N TYR A 390 -14.93 -17.43 -15.93
CA TYR A 390 -15.69 -17.46 -14.69
C TYR A 390 -15.21 -18.59 -13.76
N ASP A 391 -14.96 -19.80 -14.28
CA ASP A 391 -14.46 -20.91 -13.47
C ASP A 391 -13.11 -20.59 -12.82
N ARG A 392 -12.20 -19.90 -13.52
CA ARG A 392 -10.92 -19.43 -12.99
C ARG A 392 -11.12 -18.34 -11.93
N ALA A 393 -11.96 -17.34 -12.20
CA ALA A 393 -12.25 -16.28 -11.25
C ALA A 393 -12.88 -16.84 -9.95
N ARG A 394 -13.83 -17.76 -10.11
CA ARG A 394 -14.45 -18.49 -8.98
C ARG A 394 -13.43 -19.27 -8.17
N ALA A 395 -12.51 -19.99 -8.84
CA ALA A 395 -11.45 -20.74 -8.17
C ALA A 395 -10.51 -19.80 -7.37
N THR A 396 -10.18 -18.65 -7.94
CA THR A 396 -9.36 -17.62 -7.26
C THR A 396 -10.08 -17.06 -6.04
N MET A 397 -11.36 -16.68 -6.18
CA MET A 397 -12.17 -16.20 -5.04
C MET A 397 -12.26 -17.23 -3.92
N LEU A 398 -12.55 -18.47 -4.24
CA LEU A 398 -12.62 -19.57 -3.26
C LEU A 398 -11.27 -19.79 -2.57
N SER A 399 -10.18 -19.74 -3.31
CA SER A 399 -8.83 -19.88 -2.74
C SER A 399 -8.49 -18.73 -1.79
N ASN A 400 -8.88 -17.49 -2.12
CA ASN A 400 -8.67 -16.32 -1.26
C ASN A 400 -9.43 -16.48 0.07
N TYR A 401 -10.73 -16.81 0.01
CA TYR A 401 -11.53 -17.03 1.22
C TYR A 401 -11.06 -18.25 2.04
N GLU A 402 -10.60 -19.32 1.38
CA GLU A 402 -9.99 -20.48 2.06
C GLU A 402 -8.74 -20.07 2.84
N ASN A 403 -7.88 -19.25 2.26
CA ASN A 403 -6.68 -18.74 2.92
C ASN A 403 -7.04 -17.87 4.14
N LEU A 404 -7.95 -16.90 3.97
CA LEU A 404 -8.45 -16.08 5.08
C LEU A 404 -9.04 -16.94 6.22
N TYR A 405 -9.82 -17.97 5.86
CA TYR A 405 -10.37 -18.90 6.87
C TYR A 405 -9.29 -19.70 7.59
N LYS A 406 -8.28 -20.19 6.90
CA LYS A 406 -7.15 -20.90 7.52
C LYS A 406 -6.34 -19.99 8.44
N GLU A 407 -6.17 -18.74 8.07
CA GLU A 407 -5.45 -17.73 8.86
C GLU A 407 -6.30 -17.07 9.97
N ARG A 408 -7.56 -17.43 10.16
CA ARG A 408 -8.48 -16.77 11.10
C ARG A 408 -7.97 -16.64 12.54
N ASN A 409 -7.13 -17.57 13.00
CA ASN A 409 -6.54 -17.54 14.34
C ASN A 409 -5.26 -16.69 14.42
N ASN A 410 -4.70 -16.30 13.27
CA ASN A 410 -3.52 -15.45 13.13
C ASN A 410 -3.88 -14.06 12.61
N ARG A 411 -5.18 -13.76 12.43
CA ARG A 411 -5.65 -12.46 11.96
C ARG A 411 -5.30 -11.37 12.96
N LYS A 412 -4.69 -10.28 12.49
CA LYS A 412 -4.21 -9.20 13.35
C LYS A 412 -5.36 -8.36 13.91
N ASN A 413 -5.12 -7.72 15.05
CA ASN A 413 -6.08 -6.81 15.67
C ASN A 413 -6.52 -5.70 14.71
N VAL A 414 -5.57 -5.13 13.97
CA VAL A 414 -5.83 -4.04 13.01
C VAL A 414 -6.77 -4.48 11.88
N ASP A 415 -6.68 -5.73 11.42
CA ASP A 415 -7.56 -6.23 10.34
C ASP A 415 -9.02 -6.29 10.77
N TYR A 416 -9.27 -6.63 12.04
CA TYR A 416 -10.61 -6.58 12.62
C TYR A 416 -11.07 -5.14 12.85
N ALA A 417 -10.17 -4.23 13.23
CA ALA A 417 -10.50 -2.83 13.40
C ALA A 417 -10.97 -2.21 12.09
N GLU A 418 -10.26 -2.44 10.99
CA GLU A 418 -10.65 -1.96 9.66
C GLU A 418 -12.00 -2.54 9.20
N GLU A 419 -12.26 -3.83 9.44
CA GLU A 419 -13.55 -4.47 9.15
C GLU A 419 -14.70 -3.79 9.89
N TYR A 420 -14.52 -3.51 11.19
CA TYR A 420 -15.58 -2.91 12.00
C TYR A 420 -15.75 -1.42 11.73
N ILE A 421 -14.69 -0.70 11.35
CA ILE A 421 -14.78 0.67 10.85
C ILE A 421 -15.62 0.69 9.57
N ARG A 422 -15.35 -0.20 8.59
CA ARG A 422 -16.14 -0.29 7.35
C ARG A 422 -17.59 -0.65 7.63
N HIS A 423 -17.85 -1.62 8.50
CA HIS A 423 -19.22 -1.94 8.91
C HIS A 423 -19.93 -0.74 9.54
N PHE A 424 -19.26 0.02 10.41
CA PHE A 424 -19.84 1.23 11.01
C PHE A 424 -20.14 2.30 9.96
N ILE A 425 -19.19 2.65 9.12
CA ILE A 425 -19.30 3.75 8.14
C ILE A 425 -20.26 3.36 7.00
N ASP A 426 -20.03 2.24 6.34
CA ASP A 426 -20.66 1.88 5.07
C ASP A 426 -21.86 0.94 5.26
N GLY A 427 -21.98 0.26 6.38
CA GLY A 427 -22.84 -0.88 6.57
C GLY A 427 -22.18 -2.13 6.00
N GLY A 428 -22.93 -3.16 5.76
CA GLY A 428 -22.42 -4.44 5.25
C GLY A 428 -22.61 -5.55 6.26
N TYR A 429 -21.92 -6.65 6.09
CA TYR A 429 -22.01 -7.84 6.96
C TYR A 429 -20.68 -8.09 7.64
N ILE A 430 -20.72 -8.57 8.88
CA ILE A 430 -19.55 -9.00 9.66
C ILE A 430 -19.87 -10.33 10.37
N PRO A 431 -20.21 -11.40 9.66
CA PRO A 431 -20.59 -12.67 10.27
C PRO A 431 -19.38 -13.47 10.76
N GLY A 432 -18.18 -12.97 10.50
CA GLY A 432 -16.91 -13.62 10.73
C GLY A 432 -16.49 -14.55 9.57
N ILE A 433 -15.18 -14.65 9.36
CA ILE A 433 -14.58 -15.29 8.17
C ILE A 433 -14.97 -16.75 7.98
N GLU A 434 -15.24 -17.49 9.07
CA GLU A 434 -15.72 -18.89 8.97
C GLU A 434 -17.08 -18.95 8.28
N MET A 435 -18.00 -18.04 8.66
CA MET A 435 -19.32 -17.98 8.04
C MET A 435 -19.24 -17.48 6.61
N GLU A 436 -18.41 -16.45 6.34
CA GLU A 436 -18.20 -15.93 5.00
C GLU A 436 -17.64 -16.99 4.05
N TYR A 437 -16.59 -17.68 4.45
CA TYR A 437 -16.01 -18.78 3.65
C TYR A 437 -17.05 -19.87 3.35
N ASN A 438 -17.82 -20.30 4.37
CA ASN A 438 -18.85 -21.30 4.19
C ASN A 438 -19.97 -20.79 3.26
N LEU A 439 -20.37 -19.52 3.39
CA LEU A 439 -21.35 -18.89 2.53
C LEU A 439 -20.89 -18.86 1.07
N ILE A 440 -19.70 -18.34 0.81
CA ILE A 440 -19.10 -18.27 -0.55
C ILE A 440 -18.97 -19.67 -1.15
N LYS A 441 -18.49 -20.64 -0.38
CA LYS A 441 -18.34 -22.04 -0.81
C LYS A 441 -19.68 -22.70 -1.19
N GLN A 442 -20.77 -22.33 -0.50
CA GLN A 442 -22.10 -22.87 -0.76
C GLN A 442 -22.81 -22.16 -1.91
N MET A 443 -22.65 -20.82 -2.02
CA MET A 443 -23.37 -20.05 -3.02
C MET A 443 -22.67 -20.03 -4.38
N SER A 444 -21.35 -20.02 -4.44
CA SER A 444 -20.60 -19.88 -5.70
C SER A 444 -20.92 -20.97 -6.76
N PRO A 445 -21.22 -22.25 -6.42
CA PRO A 445 -21.66 -23.23 -7.41
C PRO A 445 -23.07 -23.00 -7.99
N ALA A 446 -23.89 -22.21 -7.29
CA ALA A 446 -25.23 -21.88 -7.74
C ALA A 446 -25.27 -20.62 -8.62
N ILE A 447 -24.23 -19.79 -8.56
CA ILE A 447 -24.07 -18.61 -9.40
C ILE A 447 -23.44 -19.06 -10.73
N THR A 448 -24.18 -18.88 -11.80
CA THR A 448 -23.73 -19.25 -13.15
C THR A 448 -23.07 -18.08 -13.87
N VAL A 449 -22.27 -18.36 -14.91
CA VAL A 449 -21.69 -17.32 -15.76
C VAL A 449 -22.78 -16.44 -16.40
N ASP A 450 -23.95 -17.03 -16.76
CA ASP A 450 -25.05 -16.25 -17.32
C ASP A 450 -25.62 -15.24 -16.33
N MET A 451 -25.68 -15.58 -15.04
CA MET A 451 -26.11 -14.66 -13.99
C MET A 451 -25.11 -13.52 -13.80
N VAL A 452 -23.81 -13.82 -13.80
CA VAL A 452 -22.75 -12.82 -13.74
C VAL A 452 -22.79 -11.92 -14.99
N ASN A 453 -23.04 -12.50 -16.17
CA ASN A 453 -23.18 -11.75 -17.41
C ASN A 453 -24.40 -10.83 -17.39
N GLN A 454 -25.54 -11.28 -16.86
CA GLN A 454 -26.72 -10.42 -16.68
C GLN A 454 -26.43 -9.27 -15.70
N TYR A 455 -25.70 -9.57 -14.61
CA TYR A 455 -25.33 -8.56 -13.63
C TYR A 455 -24.43 -7.48 -14.26
N VAL A 456 -23.31 -7.86 -14.89
CA VAL A 456 -22.36 -6.88 -15.44
C VAL A 456 -22.99 -6.06 -16.57
N LYS A 457 -23.85 -6.65 -17.41
CA LYS A 457 -24.60 -5.92 -18.45
C LYS A 457 -25.52 -4.84 -17.87
N SER A 458 -26.06 -5.06 -16.69
CA SER A 458 -26.91 -4.05 -16.02
C SER A 458 -26.11 -2.85 -15.50
N LEU A 459 -24.76 -2.96 -15.37
CA LEU A 459 -23.88 -1.89 -14.97
C LEU A 459 -23.41 -1.02 -16.15
N ILE A 460 -23.39 -1.60 -17.37
CA ILE A 460 -22.97 -0.92 -18.58
C ILE A 460 -24.14 -0.09 -19.11
N SER A 461 -24.01 1.22 -19.18
CA SER A 461 -25.08 2.13 -19.55
C SER A 461 -24.54 3.38 -20.27
N GLU A 462 -25.24 3.82 -21.31
CA GLU A 462 -25.00 5.11 -21.95
C GLU A 462 -25.57 6.29 -21.12
N ASP A 463 -26.56 6.02 -20.28
CA ASP A 463 -27.16 7.00 -19.40
C ASP A 463 -26.25 7.31 -18.21
N ASN A 464 -26.33 8.53 -17.70
CA ASN A 464 -25.68 8.93 -16.45
C ASN A 464 -24.14 8.88 -16.48
N MET A 465 -23.56 9.07 -17.68
CA MET A 465 -22.11 8.97 -17.91
C MET A 465 -21.37 10.23 -17.46
N VAL A 466 -20.22 10.03 -16.83
CA VAL A 466 -19.23 11.08 -16.54
C VAL A 466 -17.90 10.66 -17.13
N ILE A 467 -17.24 11.56 -17.84
CA ILE A 467 -15.94 11.33 -18.47
C ILE A 467 -14.96 12.35 -17.94
N SER A 468 -13.86 11.89 -17.37
CA SER A 468 -12.72 12.72 -17.01
C SER A 468 -11.57 12.42 -17.96
N LEU A 469 -11.04 13.46 -18.63
CA LEU A 469 -9.86 13.37 -19.47
C LEU A 469 -8.81 14.35 -18.94
N THR A 470 -7.65 13.83 -18.61
CA THR A 470 -6.57 14.61 -18.02
C THR A 470 -5.23 14.27 -18.67
N GLY A 471 -4.26 15.18 -18.59
CA GLY A 471 -2.95 14.85 -19.12
C GLY A 471 -1.96 16.03 -19.16
N PRO A 472 -0.76 15.80 -19.73
CA PRO A 472 0.29 16.82 -19.78
C PRO A 472 -0.06 18.02 -20.66
N ASP A 473 0.17 19.25 -20.13
CA ASP A 473 0.13 20.49 -20.91
C ASP A 473 1.49 20.79 -21.50
N LYS A 474 1.77 20.23 -22.68
CA LYS A 474 3.03 20.46 -23.39
C LYS A 474 2.83 20.64 -24.88
N GLU A 475 3.80 21.29 -25.52
CA GLU A 475 3.80 21.51 -26.97
C GLU A 475 3.73 20.17 -27.75
N GLY A 476 2.87 20.11 -28.76
CA GLY A 476 2.67 18.92 -29.60
C GLY A 476 1.70 17.87 -29.05
N VAL A 477 1.19 18.03 -27.83
CA VAL A 477 0.12 17.19 -27.28
C VAL A 477 -1.22 17.88 -27.41
N THR A 478 -2.16 17.17 -28.01
CA THR A 478 -3.52 17.66 -28.26
C THR A 478 -4.53 16.70 -27.66
N TYR A 479 -5.65 17.23 -27.25
CA TYR A 479 -6.73 16.46 -26.62
C TYR A 479 -8.04 16.61 -27.42
N PRO A 480 -8.85 15.55 -27.50
CA PRO A 480 -10.17 15.62 -28.10
C PRO A 480 -11.11 16.48 -27.23
N ASP A 481 -11.99 17.20 -27.89
CA ASP A 481 -13.11 17.83 -27.21
C ASP A 481 -14.22 16.83 -26.86
N LYS A 482 -15.24 17.29 -26.10
CA LYS A 482 -16.37 16.46 -25.70
C LYS A 482 -17.06 15.79 -26.90
N ALA A 483 -17.25 16.50 -28.01
CA ALA A 483 -17.93 15.96 -29.18
C ALA A 483 -17.12 14.85 -29.83
N GLN A 484 -15.80 15.00 -29.92
CA GLN A 484 -14.89 13.98 -30.45
C GLN A 484 -14.85 12.74 -29.56
N VAL A 485 -14.83 12.93 -28.22
CA VAL A 485 -14.89 11.81 -27.25
C VAL A 485 -16.19 11.02 -27.40
N LEU A 486 -17.32 11.71 -27.45
CA LEU A 486 -18.63 11.05 -27.61
C LEU A 486 -18.77 10.38 -28.98
N ALA A 487 -18.18 10.97 -30.02
CA ALA A 487 -18.13 10.33 -31.34
C ALA A 487 -17.31 9.03 -31.31
N ALA A 488 -16.16 9.03 -30.61
CA ALA A 488 -15.32 7.84 -30.48
C ALA A 488 -16.03 6.70 -29.72
N ILE A 489 -16.80 7.03 -28.68
CA ILE A 489 -17.62 6.04 -27.94
C ILE A 489 -18.66 5.44 -28.89
N LYS A 490 -19.42 6.28 -29.60
CA LYS A 490 -20.45 5.82 -30.57
C LYS A 490 -19.87 5.00 -31.73
N GLU A 491 -18.66 5.30 -32.17
CA GLU A 491 -17.98 4.47 -33.17
C GLU A 491 -17.72 3.04 -32.66
N VAL A 492 -17.35 2.88 -31.39
CA VAL A 492 -17.14 1.56 -30.77
C VAL A 492 -18.47 0.83 -30.62
N GLU A 493 -19.53 1.51 -30.22
CA GLU A 493 -20.91 0.94 -30.14
C GLU A 493 -21.41 0.44 -31.51
N ALA A 494 -21.02 1.12 -32.58
CA ALA A 494 -21.36 0.73 -33.98
C ALA A 494 -20.39 -0.28 -34.59
N GLU A 495 -19.22 -0.54 -33.96
CA GLU A 495 -18.20 -1.44 -34.47
C GLU A 495 -18.66 -2.90 -34.36
N GLU A 496 -18.30 -3.74 -35.31
CA GLU A 496 -18.44 -5.19 -35.20
C GLU A 496 -17.32 -5.76 -34.30
N VAL A 497 -17.56 -5.71 -32.98
CA VAL A 497 -16.60 -6.25 -32.01
C VAL A 497 -16.63 -7.78 -32.02
N ALA A 498 -15.48 -8.42 -32.20
CA ALA A 498 -15.37 -9.88 -32.14
C ALA A 498 -15.51 -10.42 -30.70
N PRO A 499 -16.12 -11.60 -30.49
CA PRO A 499 -16.17 -12.24 -29.19
C PRO A 499 -14.77 -12.56 -28.70
N TYR A 500 -14.61 -12.55 -27.38
CA TYR A 500 -13.35 -12.96 -26.74
C TYR A 500 -13.12 -14.47 -26.93
N VAL A 501 -11.89 -14.84 -27.28
CA VAL A 501 -11.46 -16.24 -27.43
C VAL A 501 -10.50 -16.58 -26.30
N ASP A 502 -11.00 -17.34 -25.34
CA ASP A 502 -10.21 -17.77 -24.19
C ASP A 502 -9.29 -18.95 -24.57
N LYS A 503 -8.03 -18.66 -24.79
CA LYS A 503 -7.01 -19.68 -25.03
C LYS A 503 -6.48 -20.17 -23.68
N VAL A 504 -6.70 -21.43 -23.37
CA VAL A 504 -6.21 -22.07 -22.14
C VAL A 504 -5.34 -23.26 -22.53
N SER A 505 -4.13 -23.30 -21.98
CA SER A 505 -3.26 -24.46 -22.11
C SER A 505 -3.56 -25.49 -21.00
N ASN A 506 -3.62 -26.77 -21.38
CA ASN A 506 -3.74 -27.89 -20.44
C ASN A 506 -2.40 -28.62 -20.22
N GLU A 507 -1.32 -28.07 -20.76
CA GLU A 507 0.00 -28.65 -20.60
C GLU A 507 0.48 -28.54 -19.14
N PRO A 508 1.27 -29.51 -18.65
CA PRO A 508 1.87 -29.44 -17.32
C PRO A 508 2.90 -28.31 -17.24
N LEU A 509 3.07 -27.70 -16.05
CA LEU A 509 4.08 -26.65 -15.82
C LEU A 509 5.48 -27.12 -16.22
N ILE A 510 5.81 -28.36 -15.90
CA ILE A 510 7.09 -29.00 -16.26
C ILE A 510 6.83 -30.10 -17.29
N SER A 511 7.31 -29.90 -18.52
CA SER A 511 7.16 -30.85 -19.63
C SER A 511 7.96 -32.13 -19.42
N LYS A 512 9.10 -32.06 -18.76
CA LYS A 512 9.99 -33.17 -18.46
C LYS A 512 10.36 -33.17 -16.95
N GLU A 513 9.90 -34.19 -16.25
CA GLU A 513 10.19 -34.34 -14.83
C GLU A 513 11.69 -34.39 -14.54
N PRO A 514 12.18 -33.58 -13.59
CA PRO A 514 13.60 -33.60 -13.21
C PRO A 514 13.97 -34.92 -12.53
N VAL A 515 15.21 -35.35 -12.74
CA VAL A 515 15.76 -36.48 -12.01
C VAL A 515 16.12 -36.08 -10.60
N ALA A 516 15.42 -36.62 -9.63
CA ALA A 516 15.61 -36.26 -8.22
C ALA A 516 17.04 -36.52 -7.72
N GLY A 517 17.60 -35.53 -7.03
CA GLY A 517 18.81 -35.69 -6.22
C GLY A 517 18.47 -36.23 -4.83
N LYS A 518 19.36 -35.98 -3.87
CA LYS A 518 19.19 -36.47 -2.48
C LYS A 518 19.65 -35.43 -1.46
N VAL A 519 19.02 -35.44 -0.29
CA VAL A 519 19.59 -34.87 0.93
C VAL A 519 20.72 -35.78 1.41
N THR A 520 21.96 -35.32 1.33
CA THR A 520 23.15 -36.11 1.70
C THR A 520 23.55 -35.94 3.17
N LYS A 521 23.17 -34.81 3.78
CA LYS A 521 23.44 -34.50 5.17
C LYS A 521 22.27 -33.66 5.76
N SER A 522 21.89 -33.98 7.00
CA SER A 522 20.94 -33.21 7.77
C SER A 522 21.52 -32.98 9.18
N VAL A 523 21.60 -31.74 9.61
CA VAL A 523 22.12 -31.37 10.95
C VAL A 523 21.26 -30.23 11.52
N ALA A 524 21.23 -30.15 12.86
CA ALA A 524 20.69 -28.97 13.50
C ALA A 524 21.55 -27.74 13.21
N GLY A 525 20.92 -26.64 12.84
CA GLY A 525 21.59 -25.37 12.66
C GLY A 525 22.13 -24.84 13.99
N LYS A 526 23.19 -24.04 13.93
CA LYS A 526 23.82 -23.49 15.14
C LYS A 526 23.02 -22.36 15.77
N LYS A 527 22.16 -21.70 15.00
CA LYS A 527 21.40 -20.53 15.42
C LYS A 527 19.92 -20.64 14.98
N PHE A 528 19.09 -19.83 15.57
CA PHE A 528 17.70 -19.57 15.17
C PHE A 528 16.76 -20.81 15.18
N GLY A 529 17.18 -21.93 15.80
CA GLY A 529 16.36 -23.16 15.83
C GLY A 529 16.11 -23.77 14.45
N THR A 530 17.08 -23.64 13.53
CA THR A 530 16.98 -24.13 12.16
C THR A 530 17.44 -25.59 12.01
N THR A 531 17.08 -26.21 10.89
CA THR A 531 17.70 -27.45 10.39
C THR A 531 18.42 -27.14 9.09
N GLU A 532 19.62 -27.65 8.90
CA GLU A 532 20.41 -27.45 7.70
C GLU A 532 20.56 -28.76 6.93
N TRP A 533 20.26 -28.72 5.62
CA TRP A 533 20.51 -29.81 4.69
C TRP A 533 21.62 -29.47 3.71
N THR A 534 22.42 -30.48 3.35
CA THR A 534 23.31 -30.44 2.19
C THR A 534 22.74 -31.38 1.15
N LEU A 535 22.59 -30.90 -0.08
CA LEU A 535 22.05 -31.66 -1.18
C LEU A 535 23.15 -32.32 -2.02
N SER A 536 22.79 -33.31 -2.82
CA SER A 536 23.70 -34.05 -3.70
C SER A 536 24.38 -33.20 -4.76
N ASN A 537 23.73 -32.10 -5.21
CA ASN A 537 24.31 -31.11 -6.12
C ASN A 537 25.17 -30.05 -5.40
N GLY A 538 25.28 -30.13 -4.08
CA GLY A 538 26.06 -29.20 -3.25
C GLY A 538 25.33 -27.95 -2.77
N ALA A 539 24.07 -27.77 -3.09
CA ALA A 539 23.26 -26.68 -2.56
C ALA A 539 23.02 -26.87 -1.06
N LYS A 540 22.90 -25.75 -0.35
CA LYS A 540 22.51 -25.70 1.06
C LYS A 540 21.03 -25.35 1.19
N VAL A 541 20.33 -26.03 2.12
CA VAL A 541 18.93 -25.68 2.48
C VAL A 541 18.88 -25.42 3.98
N VAL A 542 18.27 -24.32 4.37
CA VAL A 542 18.03 -23.95 5.77
C VAL A 542 16.54 -23.92 6.02
N LEU A 543 16.10 -24.63 7.03
CA LEU A 543 14.69 -24.85 7.34
C LEU A 543 14.36 -24.24 8.71
N LYS A 544 13.33 -23.41 8.75
CA LYS A 544 12.76 -22.85 9.97
C LYS A 544 11.24 -23.02 9.96
N PRO A 545 10.71 -24.16 10.40
CA PRO A 545 9.26 -24.30 10.61
C PRO A 545 8.78 -23.29 11.66
N THR A 546 7.66 -22.64 11.41
CA THR A 546 7.01 -21.66 12.29
C THR A 546 5.51 -21.91 12.38
N ASP A 547 4.90 -21.33 13.41
CA ASP A 547 3.45 -21.33 13.65
C ASP A 547 2.82 -19.93 13.50
N PHE A 548 3.56 -18.97 12.91
CA PHE A 548 3.14 -17.57 12.83
C PHE A 548 2.00 -17.35 11.83
N LYS A 549 2.00 -18.15 10.77
CA LYS A 549 0.93 -18.30 9.80
C LYS A 549 0.55 -19.76 9.66
N SER A 550 -0.72 -20.04 9.47
CA SER A 550 -1.22 -21.42 9.35
C SER A 550 -1.05 -22.00 7.95
N ASP A 551 -1.06 -21.16 6.92
CA ASP A 551 -1.09 -21.58 5.51
C ASP A 551 -0.10 -20.81 4.64
N GLU A 552 1.08 -20.47 5.17
CA GLU A 552 2.14 -19.79 4.43
C GLU A 552 3.45 -20.57 4.51
N ILE A 553 4.05 -20.81 3.35
CA ILE A 553 5.44 -21.26 3.20
C ILE A 553 6.15 -20.24 2.34
N THR A 554 7.25 -19.68 2.83
CA THR A 554 8.13 -18.82 2.05
C THR A 554 9.48 -19.48 1.81
N MET A 555 10.05 -19.28 0.63
CA MET A 555 11.39 -19.72 0.25
C MET A 555 12.16 -18.54 -0.31
N LEU A 556 13.40 -18.38 0.16
CA LEU A 556 14.38 -17.47 -0.43
C LEU A 556 15.64 -18.25 -0.78
N ALA A 557 15.92 -18.38 -2.05
CA ALA A 557 17.22 -18.79 -2.53
C ALA A 557 18.11 -17.56 -2.71
N VAL A 558 19.31 -17.54 -2.16
CA VAL A 558 20.20 -16.38 -2.21
C VAL A 558 21.63 -16.79 -2.45
N SER A 559 22.34 -16.06 -3.31
CA SER A 559 23.79 -16.17 -3.59
C SER A 559 24.44 -14.80 -3.57
N LYS A 560 25.76 -14.77 -3.33
CA LYS A 560 26.59 -13.55 -3.41
C LYS A 560 26.98 -13.29 -4.85
N GLY A 561 27.17 -12.01 -5.15
CA GLY A 561 27.67 -11.57 -6.47
C GLY A 561 26.87 -10.38 -6.95
N GLY A 562 25.66 -10.61 -7.39
CA GLY A 562 24.80 -9.56 -7.91
C GLY A 562 25.39 -8.87 -9.14
N TYR A 563 24.94 -7.66 -9.42
CA TYR A 563 25.52 -6.89 -10.51
C TYR A 563 26.90 -6.27 -10.20
N SER A 564 27.41 -6.40 -8.97
CA SER A 564 28.78 -6.02 -8.64
C SER A 564 29.84 -6.79 -9.42
N LEU A 565 29.46 -7.94 -10.01
CA LEU A 565 30.31 -8.77 -10.87
C LEU A 565 30.42 -8.23 -12.30
N TYR A 566 29.65 -7.23 -12.65
CA TYR A 566 29.58 -6.64 -13.98
C TYR A 566 30.21 -5.24 -13.99
N ASN A 567 30.56 -4.77 -15.21
CA ASN A 567 31.07 -3.41 -15.39
C ASN A 567 29.93 -2.38 -15.38
N THR A 568 29.55 -1.91 -14.19
CA THR A 568 28.44 -0.93 -14.01
C THR A 568 28.74 0.46 -14.58
N SER A 569 29.98 0.69 -15.08
CA SER A 569 30.38 1.92 -15.78
C SER A 569 30.14 1.84 -17.28
N ASP A 570 29.80 0.67 -17.85
CA ASP A 570 29.36 0.55 -19.23
C ASP A 570 27.89 1.02 -19.33
N PRO A 571 27.62 2.11 -20.08
CA PRO A 571 26.27 2.68 -20.09
C PRO A 571 25.20 1.73 -20.65
N THR A 572 25.51 0.91 -21.65
CA THR A 572 24.54 0.00 -22.27
C THR A 572 24.27 -1.22 -21.39
N LEU A 573 25.29 -1.75 -20.73
CA LEU A 573 25.13 -2.82 -19.76
C LEU A 573 24.39 -2.34 -18.50
N ALA A 574 24.64 -1.10 -18.08
CA ALA A 574 23.93 -0.51 -16.95
C ALA A 574 22.41 -0.41 -17.18
N LEU A 575 21.96 -0.12 -18.41
CA LEU A 575 20.55 -0.10 -18.75
C LEU A 575 19.92 -1.50 -18.68
N ASP A 576 20.61 -2.52 -19.15
CA ASP A 576 20.14 -3.90 -19.06
C ASP A 576 20.05 -4.35 -17.60
N LEU A 577 21.07 -4.08 -16.78
CA LEU A 577 21.09 -4.43 -15.35
C LEU A 577 19.98 -3.72 -14.57
N LYS A 578 19.67 -2.46 -14.91
CA LYS A 578 18.59 -1.68 -14.30
C LYS A 578 17.21 -2.25 -14.64
N SER A 579 17.00 -2.69 -15.87
CA SER A 579 15.72 -3.21 -16.37
C SER A 579 15.55 -4.71 -16.11
N LEU A 580 16.62 -5.41 -15.68
CA LEU A 580 16.68 -6.87 -15.67
C LEU A 580 15.54 -7.51 -14.86
N ASN A 581 15.29 -7.04 -13.65
CA ASN A 581 14.28 -7.64 -12.77
C ASN A 581 12.89 -7.59 -13.41
N GLU A 582 12.53 -6.43 -13.97
CA GLU A 582 11.24 -6.23 -14.63
C GLU A 582 11.14 -7.05 -15.92
N VAL A 583 12.17 -7.00 -16.76
CA VAL A 583 12.15 -7.65 -18.08
C VAL A 583 12.16 -9.19 -17.99
N VAL A 584 12.82 -9.76 -16.99
CA VAL A 584 12.78 -11.22 -16.76
C VAL A 584 11.36 -11.70 -16.42
N GLU A 585 10.59 -10.90 -15.71
CA GLU A 585 9.21 -11.27 -15.33
C GLU A 585 8.20 -11.15 -16.49
N LEU A 586 8.53 -10.44 -17.56
CA LEU A 586 7.63 -10.27 -18.71
C LEU A 586 7.40 -11.58 -19.47
N GLY A 587 8.45 -12.39 -19.60
CA GLY A 587 8.42 -13.57 -20.42
C GLY A 587 7.55 -14.70 -19.88
N GLY A 588 7.53 -14.89 -18.56
CA GLY A 588 6.93 -16.04 -17.92
C GLY A 588 7.92 -17.18 -17.68
N LEU A 589 7.44 -18.44 -17.59
CA LEU A 589 8.27 -19.59 -17.20
C LEU A 589 7.96 -20.84 -18.05
N GLY A 590 8.98 -21.61 -18.39
CA GLY A 590 8.86 -22.83 -19.15
C GLY A 590 8.27 -22.57 -20.55
N GLN A 591 7.18 -23.24 -20.85
CA GLN A 591 6.47 -23.07 -22.12
C GLN A 591 5.36 -22.01 -22.06
N PHE A 592 5.17 -21.35 -20.93
CA PHE A 592 4.06 -20.42 -20.70
C PHE A 592 4.56 -18.97 -20.68
N GLY A 593 4.01 -18.14 -21.56
CA GLY A 593 4.08 -16.70 -21.40
C GLY A 593 3.34 -16.26 -20.13
N LYS A 594 3.55 -15.02 -19.68
CA LYS A 594 3.01 -14.51 -18.42
C LYS A 594 1.49 -14.66 -18.29
N THR A 595 0.74 -14.34 -19.35
CA THR A 595 -0.73 -14.43 -19.34
C THR A 595 -1.23 -15.87 -19.29
N ASP A 596 -0.59 -16.79 -20.01
CA ASP A 596 -0.94 -18.21 -19.97
C ASP A 596 -0.61 -18.82 -18.62
N LEU A 597 0.53 -18.41 -18.02
CA LEU A 597 0.91 -18.84 -16.68
C LEU A 597 -0.10 -18.38 -15.63
N MET A 598 -0.59 -17.14 -15.71
CA MET A 598 -1.66 -16.64 -14.83
C MET A 598 -2.93 -17.50 -14.94
N LYS A 599 -3.31 -17.92 -16.15
CA LYS A 599 -4.48 -18.81 -16.36
C LYS A 599 -4.28 -20.19 -15.73
N VAL A 600 -3.10 -20.78 -15.90
CA VAL A 600 -2.74 -22.10 -15.36
C VAL A 600 -2.66 -22.08 -13.82
N LEU A 601 -2.26 -20.97 -13.25
CA LEU A 601 -2.14 -20.79 -11.79
C LEU A 601 -3.42 -20.29 -11.13
N ALA A 602 -4.51 -20.05 -11.86
CA ALA A 602 -5.76 -19.58 -11.30
C ALA A 602 -6.27 -20.50 -10.18
N GLY A 603 -6.66 -19.93 -9.04
CA GLY A 603 -7.09 -20.67 -7.85
C GLY A 603 -5.95 -21.22 -6.99
N LYS A 604 -4.69 -20.98 -7.35
CA LYS A 604 -3.52 -21.32 -6.53
C LYS A 604 -2.98 -20.07 -5.84
N GLN A 605 -2.54 -20.23 -4.61
CA GLN A 605 -1.82 -19.20 -3.85
C GLN A 605 -0.33 -19.49 -3.98
N VAL A 606 0.29 -18.99 -5.04
CA VAL A 606 1.70 -19.29 -5.31
C VAL A 606 2.37 -18.18 -6.11
N SER A 607 3.64 -17.92 -5.80
CA SER A 607 4.49 -17.00 -6.57
C SER A 607 5.93 -17.47 -6.61
N SER A 608 6.67 -17.04 -7.65
CA SER A 608 8.14 -17.15 -7.75
C SER A 608 8.64 -15.96 -8.56
N SER A 609 9.70 -15.30 -8.09
CA SER A 609 10.34 -14.18 -8.77
C SER A 609 11.85 -14.23 -8.63
N PHE A 610 12.58 -13.84 -9.68
CA PHE A 610 14.03 -13.65 -9.66
C PHE A 610 14.35 -12.17 -9.41
N SER A 611 15.41 -11.91 -8.68
CA SER A 611 15.90 -10.54 -8.44
C SER A 611 17.42 -10.49 -8.41
N LEU A 612 17.99 -9.52 -9.14
CA LEU A 612 19.40 -9.18 -9.13
C LEU A 612 19.58 -7.82 -8.44
N SER A 613 20.36 -7.79 -7.38
CA SER A 613 20.74 -6.57 -6.67
C SER A 613 22.26 -6.35 -6.74
N GLU A 614 22.78 -5.35 -6.03
CA GLU A 614 24.19 -4.99 -6.13
C GLU A 614 25.13 -6.12 -5.70
N ALA A 615 24.87 -6.71 -4.54
CA ALA A 615 25.78 -7.66 -3.90
C ALA A 615 25.29 -9.12 -3.92
N GLN A 616 24.10 -9.35 -4.45
CA GLN A 616 23.46 -10.67 -4.42
C GLN A 616 22.44 -10.84 -5.53
N GLU A 617 22.18 -12.07 -5.88
CA GLU A 617 21.00 -12.52 -6.61
C GLU A 617 20.13 -13.39 -5.72
N SER A 618 18.82 -13.38 -6.00
CA SER A 618 17.87 -14.15 -5.23
C SER A 618 16.70 -14.66 -6.07
N VAL A 619 16.11 -15.77 -5.63
CA VAL A 619 14.80 -16.23 -6.06
C VAL A 619 13.91 -16.30 -4.81
N PHE A 620 12.88 -15.47 -4.80
CA PHE A 620 11.86 -15.50 -3.75
C PHE A 620 10.65 -16.28 -4.26
N ALA A 621 10.08 -17.14 -3.40
CA ALA A 621 8.85 -17.84 -3.69
C ALA A 621 7.99 -17.96 -2.43
N SER A 622 6.68 -18.00 -2.62
CA SER A 622 5.72 -18.22 -1.54
C SER A 622 4.55 -19.06 -2.00
N CYS A 623 3.92 -19.78 -1.09
CA CYS A 623 2.71 -20.53 -1.38
C CYS A 623 1.86 -20.78 -0.15
N ALA A 624 0.55 -21.07 -0.40
CA ALA A 624 -0.25 -21.82 0.57
C ALA A 624 0.29 -23.28 0.67
N THR A 625 0.11 -23.91 1.81
CA THR A 625 0.65 -25.26 2.07
C THR A 625 0.20 -26.30 1.06
N LYS A 626 -1.04 -26.19 0.53
CA LYS A 626 -1.59 -27.06 -0.53
C LYS A 626 -0.90 -26.90 -1.88
N ASP A 627 -0.28 -25.76 -2.14
CA ASP A 627 0.31 -25.40 -3.43
C ASP A 627 1.84 -25.55 -3.45
N LEU A 628 2.42 -26.21 -2.43
CA LEU A 628 3.86 -26.39 -2.26
C LEU A 628 4.54 -26.99 -3.51
N GLU A 629 3.98 -28.05 -4.11
CA GLU A 629 4.57 -28.63 -5.32
C GLU A 629 4.58 -27.65 -6.48
N THR A 630 3.51 -26.88 -6.65
CA THR A 630 3.44 -25.85 -7.69
C THR A 630 4.52 -24.77 -7.46
N MET A 631 4.72 -24.32 -6.22
CA MET A 631 5.80 -23.39 -5.90
C MET A 631 7.17 -23.96 -6.29
N MET A 632 7.42 -25.22 -5.95
CA MET A 632 8.70 -25.85 -6.25
C MET A 632 8.91 -26.05 -7.76
N GLN A 633 7.85 -26.26 -8.52
CA GLN A 633 7.90 -26.29 -9.98
C GLN A 633 8.26 -24.92 -10.56
N LEU A 634 7.64 -23.84 -10.05
CA LEU A 634 7.97 -22.48 -10.49
C LEU A 634 9.42 -22.12 -10.15
N VAL A 635 9.89 -22.45 -8.94
CA VAL A 635 11.29 -22.25 -8.54
C VAL A 635 12.23 -23.00 -9.49
N TYR A 636 11.94 -24.26 -9.80
CA TYR A 636 12.74 -25.05 -10.73
C TYR A 636 12.83 -24.39 -12.11
N LEU A 637 11.70 -23.92 -12.64
CA LEU A 637 11.63 -23.23 -13.93
C LEU A 637 12.37 -21.88 -13.89
N THR A 638 12.27 -21.13 -12.80
CA THR A 638 13.03 -19.87 -12.63
C THR A 638 14.55 -20.09 -12.74
N PHE A 639 15.05 -21.23 -12.26
CA PHE A 639 16.47 -21.58 -12.39
C PHE A 639 16.86 -22.18 -13.74
N THR A 640 15.91 -22.79 -14.47
CA THR A 640 16.26 -23.63 -15.62
C THR A 640 15.66 -23.21 -16.95
N ASP A 641 14.51 -22.52 -16.93
CA ASP A 641 13.74 -22.30 -18.16
C ASP A 641 12.91 -21.01 -18.08
N LEU A 642 13.61 -19.87 -18.14
CA LEU A 642 12.96 -18.57 -18.30
C LEU A 642 12.38 -18.46 -19.69
N HIS A 643 11.08 -18.20 -19.79
CA HIS A 643 10.40 -18.08 -21.07
C HIS A 643 10.76 -16.75 -21.76
N ARG A 644 10.93 -16.79 -23.09
CA ARG A 644 11.16 -15.61 -23.91
C ARG A 644 9.86 -15.20 -24.59
N ASP A 645 9.44 -13.97 -24.38
CA ASP A 645 8.27 -13.38 -25.04
C ASP A 645 8.65 -12.06 -25.70
N ASP A 646 8.91 -12.12 -27.02
CA ASP A 646 9.33 -10.94 -27.79
C ASP A 646 8.20 -9.92 -27.96
N GLU A 647 6.93 -10.35 -27.96
CA GLU A 647 5.77 -9.45 -28.05
C GLU A 647 5.60 -8.67 -26.73
N ALA A 648 5.66 -9.35 -25.59
CA ALA A 648 5.61 -8.71 -24.27
C ALA A 648 6.77 -7.73 -24.06
N PHE A 649 7.98 -8.08 -24.52
CA PHE A 649 9.13 -7.17 -24.44
C PHE A 649 8.96 -5.95 -25.33
N ALA A 650 8.42 -6.11 -26.54
CA ALA A 650 8.13 -4.97 -27.42
C ALA A 650 7.04 -4.07 -26.83
N ALA A 651 6.00 -4.64 -26.24
CA ALA A 651 4.95 -3.90 -25.52
C ALA A 651 5.52 -3.10 -24.34
N TRP A 652 6.35 -3.76 -23.52
CA TRP A 652 7.02 -3.11 -22.40
C TRP A 652 7.89 -1.93 -22.84
N LYS A 653 8.64 -2.06 -23.94
CA LYS A 653 9.44 -0.94 -24.47
C LYS A 653 8.57 0.26 -24.83
N GLU A 654 7.47 0.05 -25.54
CA GLU A 654 6.57 1.13 -25.95
C GLU A 654 5.90 1.79 -24.72
N GLN A 655 5.47 1.00 -23.74
CA GLN A 655 4.86 1.51 -22.50
C GLN A 655 5.86 2.29 -21.65
N SER A 656 7.07 1.74 -21.47
CA SER A 656 8.13 2.39 -20.69
C SER A 656 8.57 3.70 -21.32
N LYS A 657 8.69 3.77 -22.65
CA LYS A 657 8.96 5.04 -23.35
C LYS A 657 7.86 6.04 -23.09
N ALA A 658 6.60 5.64 -23.28
CA ALA A 658 5.45 6.54 -23.10
C ALA A 658 5.39 7.07 -21.67
N ALA A 659 5.64 6.22 -20.67
CA ALA A 659 5.69 6.65 -19.27
C ALA A 659 6.83 7.64 -18.99
N LEU A 660 8.03 7.37 -19.52
CA LEU A 660 9.21 8.19 -19.23
C LEU A 660 9.20 9.55 -19.94
N VAL A 661 8.58 9.66 -21.11
CA VAL A 661 8.53 10.91 -21.91
C VAL A 661 8.01 12.11 -21.10
N ASN A 662 7.01 11.90 -20.28
CA ASN A 662 6.39 12.96 -19.47
C ASN A 662 6.94 12.98 -18.05
N TYR A 663 7.14 11.81 -17.45
CA TYR A 663 7.66 11.68 -16.09
C TYR A 663 9.05 12.36 -15.93
N ALA A 664 9.88 12.33 -16.98
CA ALA A 664 11.19 12.99 -16.98
C ALA A 664 11.14 14.53 -16.83
N ASN A 665 9.97 15.15 -16.98
CA ASN A 665 9.78 16.58 -16.79
C ASN A 665 9.18 16.94 -15.42
N THR A 666 8.84 15.94 -14.59
CA THR A 666 8.31 16.21 -13.25
C THR A 666 9.40 16.67 -12.29
N PRO A 667 9.08 17.56 -11.35
CA PRO A 667 10.05 18.00 -10.32
C PRO A 667 10.67 16.82 -9.56
N GLN A 668 9.89 15.77 -9.28
CA GLN A 668 10.33 14.54 -8.58
C GLN A 668 11.41 13.80 -9.36
N TYR A 669 11.22 13.63 -10.67
CA TYR A 669 12.24 12.97 -11.51
C TYR A 669 13.52 13.81 -11.58
N ILE A 670 13.41 15.12 -11.81
CA ILE A 670 14.54 16.05 -11.91
C ILE A 670 15.34 16.04 -10.61
N PHE A 671 14.67 16.09 -9.47
CA PHE A 671 15.33 16.02 -8.17
C PHE A 671 16.04 14.68 -7.97
N SER A 672 15.34 13.56 -8.26
CA SER A 672 15.90 12.20 -8.09
C SER A 672 17.11 11.95 -9.00
N ASP A 673 17.08 12.46 -10.25
CA ASP A 673 18.22 12.35 -11.17
C ASP A 673 19.40 13.18 -10.68
N SER A 674 19.15 14.42 -10.25
CA SER A 674 20.18 15.33 -9.69
C SER A 674 20.80 14.75 -8.41
N LEU A 675 19.98 14.22 -7.51
CA LEU A 675 20.44 13.57 -6.27
C LEU A 675 21.33 12.37 -6.59
N SER A 676 20.87 11.47 -7.44
CA SER A 676 21.61 10.27 -7.84
C SER A 676 22.91 10.60 -8.57
N ALA A 677 22.88 11.58 -9.46
CA ALA A 677 24.04 12.07 -10.19
C ALA A 677 25.08 12.64 -9.21
N THR A 678 24.64 13.43 -8.23
CA THR A 678 25.51 14.02 -7.20
C THR A 678 26.04 12.95 -6.26
N LEU A 679 25.20 12.02 -5.81
CA LEU A 679 25.60 11.01 -4.83
C LEU A 679 26.58 9.98 -5.41
N TYR A 680 26.41 9.59 -6.68
CA TYR A 680 27.17 8.51 -7.32
C TYR A 680 28.06 8.94 -8.48
N ASN A 681 28.42 10.24 -8.55
CA ASN A 681 29.29 10.79 -9.60
C ASN A 681 28.87 10.37 -11.01
N HIS A 682 27.59 10.58 -11.36
CA HIS A 682 26.99 10.25 -12.66
C HIS A 682 27.16 8.78 -13.07
N ASN A 683 27.25 7.83 -12.12
CA ASN A 683 27.32 6.42 -12.46
C ASN A 683 26.14 6.00 -13.32
N PRO A 684 26.35 5.36 -14.51
CA PRO A 684 25.28 5.02 -15.43
C PRO A 684 24.16 4.13 -14.84
N LEU A 685 24.52 3.25 -13.92
CA LEU A 685 23.55 2.38 -13.27
C LEU A 685 22.68 3.13 -12.24
N ARG A 686 23.14 4.24 -11.69
CA ARG A 686 22.44 5.01 -10.65
C ARG A 686 21.62 6.17 -11.20
N ARG A 687 21.94 6.72 -12.39
CA ARG A 687 21.15 7.80 -13.01
C ARG A 687 19.72 7.36 -13.32
N GLN A 688 18.78 8.28 -13.42
CA GLN A 688 17.43 7.98 -13.85
C GLN A 688 17.41 7.55 -15.34
N MET A 689 16.46 6.67 -15.71
CA MET A 689 16.23 6.25 -17.09
C MET A 689 15.47 7.32 -17.86
N LYS A 690 15.81 7.48 -19.13
CA LYS A 690 15.11 8.34 -20.08
C LYS A 690 14.45 7.49 -21.18
N ALA A 691 13.49 8.08 -21.87
CA ALA A 691 12.77 7.39 -22.94
C ALA A 691 13.69 6.84 -24.05
N GLU A 692 14.74 7.59 -24.43
CA GLU A 692 15.73 7.16 -25.41
C GLU A 692 16.62 5.98 -24.97
N ASP A 693 16.72 5.72 -23.69
CA ASP A 693 17.49 4.59 -23.14
C ASP A 693 16.82 3.25 -23.43
N ILE A 694 15.50 3.23 -23.49
CA ILE A 694 14.70 2.02 -23.64
C ILE A 694 15.05 1.25 -24.92
N ASP A 695 15.40 1.99 -26.01
CA ASP A 695 15.79 1.37 -27.29
C ASP A 695 17.12 0.60 -27.23
N GLN A 696 17.97 0.96 -26.27
CA GLN A 696 19.31 0.38 -26.12
C GLN A 696 19.29 -0.91 -25.27
N ILE A 697 18.16 -1.22 -24.59
CA ILE A 697 18.02 -2.40 -23.75
C ILE A 697 17.97 -3.67 -24.58
N SER A 698 18.80 -4.64 -24.21
CA SER A 698 18.96 -5.90 -24.92
C SER A 698 18.30 -7.06 -24.18
N TYR A 699 17.19 -7.57 -24.68
CA TYR A 699 16.50 -8.74 -24.11
C TYR A 699 17.41 -9.99 -24.08
N ASP A 700 18.19 -10.22 -25.13
CA ASP A 700 19.14 -11.34 -25.18
C ASP A 700 20.15 -11.28 -24.05
N ARG A 701 20.73 -10.09 -23.81
CA ARG A 701 21.72 -9.90 -22.73
C ARG A 701 21.12 -10.02 -21.35
N ILE A 702 19.91 -9.50 -21.14
CA ILE A 702 19.17 -9.65 -19.87
C ILE A 702 18.91 -11.13 -19.55
N LEU A 703 18.35 -11.90 -20.51
CA LEU A 703 18.10 -13.33 -20.31
C LEU A 703 19.39 -14.13 -20.13
N GLN A 704 20.48 -13.74 -20.83
CA GLN A 704 21.79 -14.34 -20.63
C GLN A 704 22.30 -14.10 -19.22
N ILE A 705 22.23 -12.86 -18.70
CA ILE A 705 22.66 -12.52 -17.33
C ILE A 705 21.82 -13.30 -16.31
N ALA A 706 20.50 -13.32 -16.43
CA ALA A 706 19.63 -14.06 -15.52
C ALA A 706 19.98 -15.56 -15.50
N LYS A 707 20.20 -16.15 -16.67
CA LYS A 707 20.63 -17.56 -16.82
C LYS A 707 22.02 -17.82 -16.21
N GLU A 708 22.98 -16.91 -16.39
CA GLU A 708 24.29 -17.00 -15.75
C GLU A 708 24.20 -16.97 -14.23
N ARG A 709 23.35 -16.09 -13.68
CA ARG A 709 23.16 -15.94 -12.24
C ARG A 709 22.48 -17.16 -11.61
N THR A 710 21.60 -17.85 -12.33
CA THR A 710 20.88 -19.05 -11.84
C THR A 710 21.56 -20.36 -12.18
N ALA A 711 22.70 -20.37 -12.92
CA ALA A 711 23.34 -21.58 -13.45
C ALA A 711 23.97 -22.49 -12.40
N ASN A 712 24.17 -22.05 -11.15
CA ASN A 712 24.92 -22.79 -10.12
C ASN A 712 24.15 -22.85 -8.80
N ALA A 713 23.22 -23.80 -8.67
CA ALA A 713 22.46 -23.98 -7.43
C ALA A 713 23.33 -24.25 -6.19
N ALA A 714 24.55 -24.77 -6.37
CA ALA A 714 25.45 -25.02 -5.23
C ALA A 714 26.04 -23.75 -4.62
N ASP A 715 25.93 -22.62 -5.29
CA ASP A 715 26.30 -21.31 -4.75
C ASP A 715 25.20 -20.68 -3.90
N TYR A 716 23.97 -21.17 -4.06
CA TYR A 716 22.80 -20.67 -3.36
C TYR A 716 22.60 -21.38 -2.01
N THR A 717 22.07 -20.59 -1.05
CA THR A 717 21.41 -21.11 0.13
C THR A 717 19.92 -20.93 -0.03
N PHE A 718 19.16 -22.02 0.07
CA PHE A 718 17.70 -22.04 -0.01
C PHE A 718 17.12 -22.01 1.41
N ILE A 719 16.44 -20.94 1.77
CA ILE A 719 15.93 -20.67 3.12
C ILE A 719 14.41 -20.83 3.11
N PHE A 720 13.88 -21.81 3.83
CA PHE A 720 12.44 -22.01 3.99
C PHE A 720 12.00 -21.57 5.39
N VAL A 721 10.97 -20.74 5.43
CA VAL A 721 10.35 -20.28 6.68
C VAL A 721 8.85 -20.38 6.52
N GLY A 722 8.15 -20.92 7.52
CA GLY A 722 6.69 -20.99 7.50
C GLY A 722 6.10 -22.29 8.01
N SER A 723 4.84 -22.52 7.67
CA SER A 723 4.05 -23.67 8.14
C SER A 723 4.29 -24.92 7.26
N PHE A 724 5.34 -25.68 7.55
CA PHE A 724 5.64 -26.93 6.86
C PHE A 724 6.17 -28.00 7.78
N ASN A 725 5.93 -29.25 7.37
CA ASN A 725 6.61 -30.39 7.96
C ASN A 725 7.84 -30.74 7.13
N THR A 726 8.99 -30.91 7.78
CA THR A 726 10.29 -31.17 7.14
C THR A 726 10.26 -32.45 6.29
N ASP A 727 9.59 -33.51 6.76
CA ASP A 727 9.53 -34.79 6.03
C ASP A 727 8.67 -34.67 4.77
N SER A 728 7.59 -33.86 4.84
CA SER A 728 6.72 -33.57 3.68
C SER A 728 7.38 -32.67 2.64
N LEU A 729 8.24 -31.75 3.07
CA LEU A 729 8.99 -30.87 2.19
C LEU A 729 10.13 -31.59 1.45
N LYS A 730 10.75 -32.59 2.12
CA LYS A 730 11.95 -33.29 1.63
C LYS A 730 11.83 -33.86 0.22
N PRO A 731 10.78 -34.60 -0.17
CA PRO A 731 10.64 -35.11 -1.52
C PRO A 731 10.67 -34.03 -2.61
N TYR A 732 10.06 -32.89 -2.34
CA TYR A 732 10.05 -31.75 -3.28
C TYR A 732 11.43 -31.10 -3.37
N VAL A 733 12.13 -30.92 -2.27
CA VAL A 733 13.53 -30.43 -2.27
C VAL A 733 14.45 -31.38 -3.05
N GLU A 734 14.31 -32.68 -2.85
CA GLU A 734 15.09 -33.68 -3.59
C GLU A 734 14.75 -33.71 -5.08
N LYS A 735 13.47 -33.52 -5.44
CA LYS A 735 13.00 -33.51 -6.83
C LYS A 735 13.40 -32.24 -7.57
N TYR A 736 13.17 -31.07 -6.98
CA TYR A 736 13.24 -29.79 -7.69
C TYR A 736 14.51 -28.98 -7.39
N ILE A 737 15.05 -29.00 -6.17
CA ILE A 737 16.27 -28.24 -5.86
C ILE A 737 17.53 -29.08 -6.03
N ALA A 738 17.54 -30.31 -5.54
CA ALA A 738 18.73 -31.17 -5.68
C ALA A 738 18.98 -31.66 -7.11
N SER A 739 18.03 -31.45 -8.03
CA SER A 739 18.15 -31.70 -9.47
C SER A 739 18.69 -30.51 -10.27
N LEU A 740 18.73 -29.30 -9.67
CA LEU A 740 19.23 -28.10 -10.35
C LEU A 740 20.69 -28.25 -10.75
N PRO A 741 21.09 -27.63 -11.88
CA PRO A 741 22.48 -27.57 -12.32
C PRO A 741 23.37 -26.94 -11.24
N ALA A 742 24.58 -27.48 -11.09
CA ALA A 742 25.50 -26.99 -10.08
C ALA A 742 26.96 -27.25 -10.47
N ASN A 743 27.85 -26.42 -9.96
CA ASN A 743 29.30 -26.58 -10.07
C ASN A 743 30.00 -26.21 -8.76
N LYS A 744 31.31 -26.19 -8.74
CA LYS A 744 32.12 -25.94 -7.54
C LYS A 744 32.47 -24.46 -7.32
N ASN A 745 32.12 -23.59 -8.24
CA ASN A 745 32.41 -22.17 -8.08
C ASN A 745 31.58 -21.60 -6.92
N ARG A 746 32.19 -20.66 -6.20
CA ARG A 746 31.57 -19.86 -5.16
C ARG A 746 31.91 -18.42 -5.43
N GLU A 747 30.91 -17.64 -5.73
CA GLU A 747 31.10 -16.23 -6.05
C GLU A 747 31.25 -15.39 -4.81
N LYS A 748 31.85 -14.25 -4.97
CA LYS A 748 32.00 -13.23 -3.93
C LYS A 748 31.46 -11.92 -4.48
N VAL A 749 31.10 -11.02 -3.60
CA VAL A 749 30.77 -9.65 -3.97
C VAL A 749 31.95 -9.05 -4.74
N GLY A 750 31.63 -8.46 -5.88
CA GLY A 750 32.57 -7.75 -6.74
C GLY A 750 32.78 -6.31 -6.33
N LYS A 751 32.93 -5.42 -7.31
CA LYS A 751 33.11 -3.98 -7.05
C LYS A 751 31.75 -3.32 -6.86
N LEU A 752 31.54 -2.73 -5.68
CA LEU A 752 30.35 -1.93 -5.36
C LEU A 752 30.45 -0.52 -5.93
N ILE A 753 29.30 0.14 -6.07
CA ILE A 753 29.21 1.53 -6.49
C ILE A 753 29.32 2.41 -5.24
N GLU A 754 30.41 3.11 -5.11
CA GLU A 754 30.68 3.97 -3.96
C GLU A 754 29.97 5.34 -4.10
N THR A 755 29.55 5.91 -2.98
CA THR A 755 29.11 7.30 -2.90
C THR A 755 30.31 8.25 -3.04
N GLN A 756 30.06 9.46 -3.54
CA GLN A 756 31.11 10.51 -3.57
C GLN A 756 31.52 10.87 -2.15
N LYS A 757 32.81 11.29 -2.03
CA LYS A 757 33.42 11.69 -0.77
C LYS A 757 33.66 13.20 -0.71
N GLY A 758 33.69 13.74 0.51
CA GLY A 758 33.94 15.15 0.77
C GLY A 758 32.61 15.91 1.04
N ILE A 759 32.69 17.22 1.01
CA ILE A 759 31.55 18.12 1.18
C ILE A 759 31.11 18.60 -0.22
N ILE A 760 29.92 18.22 -0.64
CA ILE A 760 29.39 18.53 -1.98
C ILE A 760 28.02 19.18 -1.80
N ASN A 761 27.87 20.38 -2.33
CA ASN A 761 26.61 21.10 -2.37
C ASN A 761 26.15 21.23 -3.83
N ASN A 762 24.93 20.80 -4.11
CA ASN A 762 24.30 20.93 -5.41
C ASN A 762 22.96 21.64 -5.25
N ASN A 763 23.01 22.99 -5.37
CA ASN A 763 21.85 23.84 -5.21
C ASN A 763 21.47 24.41 -6.57
N TYR A 764 20.20 24.28 -6.96
CA TYR A 764 19.72 24.76 -8.24
C TYR A 764 18.23 25.17 -8.17
N ASN A 765 17.83 26.02 -9.12
CA ASN A 765 16.47 26.48 -9.25
C ASN A 765 15.72 25.61 -10.25
N GLN A 766 14.48 25.24 -9.90
CA GLN A 766 13.55 24.48 -10.76
C GLN A 766 12.24 25.23 -10.93
N PRO A 767 11.86 25.60 -12.17
CA PRO A 767 10.54 26.16 -12.44
C PRO A 767 9.44 25.14 -12.15
N MET A 768 8.45 25.52 -11.34
CA MET A 768 7.32 24.68 -10.91
C MET A 768 6.01 25.44 -10.99
N GLU A 769 4.88 24.71 -11.08
CA GLU A 769 3.54 25.34 -11.03
C GLU A 769 3.22 25.81 -9.59
N THR A 770 3.58 25.02 -8.58
CA THR A 770 3.54 25.44 -7.17
C THR A 770 4.97 25.44 -6.64
N ALA A 771 5.50 26.61 -6.34
CA ALA A 771 6.88 26.74 -5.88
C ALA A 771 7.07 26.10 -4.52
N LYS A 772 7.94 25.09 -4.44
CA LYS A 772 8.42 24.47 -3.20
C LYS A 772 9.89 24.10 -3.32
N SER A 773 10.63 24.17 -2.25
CA SER A 773 12.02 23.70 -2.18
C SER A 773 12.08 22.30 -1.60
N THR A 774 12.85 21.42 -2.23
CA THR A 774 13.14 20.08 -1.74
C THR A 774 14.61 20.04 -1.28
N VAL A 775 14.83 19.68 -0.02
CA VAL A 775 16.15 19.63 0.63
C VAL A 775 16.48 18.22 1.03
N TYR A 776 17.65 17.71 0.62
CA TYR A 776 18.22 16.46 1.13
C TYR A 776 19.66 16.66 1.55
N ALA A 777 19.99 16.26 2.76
CA ALA A 777 21.36 16.26 3.28
C ALA A 777 21.72 14.83 3.69
N ILE A 778 22.80 14.30 3.09
CA ILE A 778 23.27 12.93 3.28
C ILE A 778 24.66 12.95 3.87
N TYR A 779 24.78 12.51 5.11
CA TYR A 779 26.04 12.22 5.77
C TYR A 779 26.42 10.76 5.53
N SER A 780 27.67 10.49 5.22
CA SER A 780 28.16 9.13 4.95
C SER A 780 29.58 8.87 5.40
N GLY A 781 29.97 7.63 5.38
CA GLY A 781 31.37 7.23 5.71
C GLY A 781 31.48 5.74 5.99
N ASP A 782 32.63 5.34 6.50
CA ASP A 782 32.94 3.95 6.81
C ASP A 782 32.95 3.72 8.32
N GLN A 783 32.31 2.69 8.79
CA GLN A 783 32.35 2.21 10.18
C GLN A 783 32.12 0.71 10.21
N LYS A 784 32.83 -0.02 11.02
CA LYS A 784 32.67 -1.46 11.17
C LYS A 784 31.21 -1.79 11.48
N TYR A 785 30.62 -2.67 10.67
CA TYR A 785 29.27 -3.19 10.92
C TYR A 785 29.33 -4.23 12.06
N ASP A 786 28.51 -4.06 13.06
CA ASP A 786 28.16 -5.04 14.09
C ASP A 786 26.82 -4.63 14.72
N LEU A 787 26.19 -5.53 15.46
CA LEU A 787 24.87 -5.31 16.06
C LEU A 787 24.83 -4.02 16.90
N ARG A 788 25.86 -3.74 17.71
CA ARG A 788 25.85 -2.55 18.57
C ARG A 788 25.89 -1.26 17.76
N ASN A 789 26.77 -1.19 16.76
CA ASN A 789 26.88 -0.03 15.89
C ASN A 789 25.61 0.16 15.04
N TYR A 790 25.03 -0.94 14.54
CA TYR A 790 23.73 -0.93 13.84
C TYR A 790 22.62 -0.35 14.73
N LEU A 791 22.51 -0.83 15.98
CA LEU A 791 21.50 -0.33 16.92
C LEU A 791 21.73 1.15 17.28
N MET A 792 22.97 1.57 17.47
CA MET A 792 23.27 2.98 17.76
C MET A 792 22.90 3.90 16.60
N LEU A 793 23.13 3.48 15.34
CA LEU A 793 22.71 4.26 14.18
C LEU A 793 21.18 4.32 14.06
N SER A 794 20.50 3.21 14.29
CA SER A 794 19.03 3.14 14.32
C SER A 794 18.42 4.00 15.44
N ILE A 795 19.06 4.05 16.62
CA ILE A 795 18.64 4.95 17.71
C ILE A 795 18.78 6.42 17.27
N LEU A 796 19.91 6.77 16.65
CA LEU A 796 20.15 8.14 16.19
C LEU A 796 19.06 8.57 15.19
N ASP A 797 18.74 7.74 14.23
CA ASP A 797 17.70 7.99 13.24
C ASP A 797 16.37 8.31 13.91
N GLN A 798 15.89 7.45 14.80
CA GLN A 798 14.63 7.64 15.48
C GLN A 798 14.61 8.82 16.46
N VAL A 799 15.75 9.10 17.10
CA VAL A 799 15.89 10.29 17.96
C VAL A 799 15.80 11.56 17.12
N MET A 800 16.42 11.58 15.94
CA MET A 800 16.36 12.75 15.06
C MET A 800 14.96 12.97 14.48
N ASP A 801 14.22 11.91 14.19
CA ASP A 801 12.82 12.00 13.79
C ASP A 801 11.96 12.73 14.85
N ILE A 802 12.17 12.42 16.13
CA ILE A 802 11.51 13.12 17.24
C ILE A 802 11.97 14.59 17.34
N VAL A 803 13.28 14.81 17.28
CA VAL A 803 13.87 16.15 17.41
C VAL A 803 13.40 17.05 16.27
N TYR A 804 13.38 16.57 15.04
CA TYR A 804 12.93 17.35 13.88
C TYR A 804 11.42 17.64 13.89
N THR A 805 10.62 16.67 14.35
CA THR A 805 9.19 16.92 14.54
C THR A 805 8.96 18.06 15.54
N GLU A 806 9.61 18.03 16.70
CA GLU A 806 9.47 19.10 17.71
C GLU A 806 10.02 20.45 17.21
N THR A 807 11.25 20.46 16.64
CA THR A 807 11.97 21.73 16.43
C THR A 807 11.72 22.37 15.06
N ILE A 808 11.43 21.57 14.03
CA ILE A 808 11.27 22.09 12.67
C ILE A 808 9.80 22.13 12.25
N ARG A 809 9.05 21.05 12.52
CA ARG A 809 7.62 21.04 12.19
C ARG A 809 6.80 21.91 13.16
N GLU A 810 6.95 21.69 14.48
CA GLU A 810 6.09 22.32 15.49
C GLU A 810 6.57 23.72 15.90
N GLU A 811 7.89 23.92 16.18
CA GLU A 811 8.38 25.23 16.62
C GLU A 811 8.52 26.23 15.45
N GLU A 812 9.07 25.79 14.32
CA GLU A 812 9.34 26.66 13.15
C GLU A 812 8.14 26.76 12.20
N GLY A 813 7.29 25.73 12.10
CA GLY A 813 6.05 25.75 11.33
C GLY A 813 6.21 25.91 9.80
N GLY A 814 7.42 25.71 9.29
CA GLY A 814 7.76 25.97 7.87
C GLY A 814 7.81 24.72 6.99
N THR A 815 7.46 23.56 7.51
CA THR A 815 7.36 22.30 6.78
C THR A 815 6.30 21.38 7.40
N TYR A 816 5.71 20.53 6.59
CA TYR A 816 4.82 19.47 7.07
C TYR A 816 5.59 18.42 7.91
N GLY A 817 6.86 18.16 7.58
CA GLY A 817 7.69 17.24 8.33
C GLY A 817 9.09 17.11 7.74
N VAL A 818 10.00 16.61 8.55
CA VAL A 818 11.37 16.26 8.13
C VAL A 818 11.50 14.75 8.23
N GLY A 819 11.71 14.07 7.12
CA GLY A 819 12.00 12.63 7.10
C GLY A 819 13.46 12.36 7.42
N THR A 820 13.73 11.30 8.20
CA THR A 820 15.07 10.78 8.42
C THR A 820 15.21 9.36 7.89
N MET A 821 16.41 8.98 7.51
CA MET A 821 16.74 7.61 7.13
C MET A 821 18.20 7.34 7.49
N ALA A 822 18.45 6.20 8.13
CA ALA A 822 19.79 5.71 8.33
C ALA A 822 19.94 4.31 7.74
N ASP A 823 21.04 4.08 7.03
CA ASP A 823 21.41 2.76 6.50
C ASP A 823 22.84 2.39 6.90
N PHE A 824 23.04 1.10 7.15
CA PHE A 824 24.32 0.56 7.51
C PHE A 824 24.57 -0.75 6.76
N SER A 825 25.43 -0.70 5.78
CA SER A 825 25.74 -1.82 4.90
C SER A 825 26.71 -2.82 5.59
N PRO A 826 26.26 -4.07 5.78
CA PRO A 826 27.15 -5.13 6.27
C PRO A 826 28.11 -5.65 5.18
N VAL A 827 27.91 -5.23 3.92
CA VAL A 827 28.68 -5.72 2.78
C VAL A 827 30.06 -5.07 2.73
N ASP A 828 30.11 -3.75 2.92
CA ASP A 828 31.30 -2.93 2.79
C ASP A 828 31.58 -2.06 4.02
N ASN A 829 30.76 -2.14 5.05
CA ASN A 829 30.82 -1.33 6.25
C ASN A 829 30.55 0.17 6.03
N SER A 830 29.95 0.55 4.89
CA SER A 830 29.50 1.90 4.67
C SER A 830 28.25 2.21 5.52
N TRP A 831 28.10 3.46 5.91
CA TRP A 831 26.90 3.97 6.57
C TRP A 831 26.47 5.27 5.92
N LEU A 832 25.18 5.56 6.00
CA LEU A 832 24.63 6.87 5.69
C LEU A 832 23.58 7.28 6.73
N PHE A 833 23.43 8.58 6.87
CA PHE A 833 22.31 9.22 7.57
C PHE A 833 21.81 10.35 6.69
N LEU A 834 20.53 10.35 6.40
CA LEU A 834 19.84 11.33 5.56
C LEU A 834 18.79 12.04 6.39
N PHE A 835 18.64 13.34 6.19
CA PHE A 835 17.38 14.03 6.43
C PHE A 835 16.93 14.75 5.16
N GLY A 836 15.59 14.86 4.99
CA GLY A 836 15.02 15.54 3.85
C GLY A 836 13.63 16.08 4.15
N PHE A 837 13.28 17.21 3.50
CA PHE A 837 12.00 17.87 3.64
C PHE A 837 11.66 18.75 2.45
N ASP A 838 10.36 19.00 2.28
CA ASP A 838 9.85 20.05 1.40
C ASP A 838 9.47 21.28 2.24
N THR A 839 9.68 22.48 1.70
CA THR A 839 9.37 23.73 2.37
C THR A 839 9.10 24.86 1.38
N ASN A 840 8.62 25.98 1.89
CA ASN A 840 8.57 27.23 1.14
C ASN A 840 9.99 27.67 0.75
N PRO A 841 10.23 28.10 -0.50
CA PRO A 841 11.53 28.64 -0.92
C PRO A 841 12.11 29.75 -0.04
N GLN A 842 11.26 30.55 0.61
CA GLN A 842 11.70 31.60 1.53
C GLN A 842 12.24 31.08 2.85
N ASP A 843 11.81 29.90 3.29
CA ASP A 843 12.20 29.27 4.55
C ASP A 843 13.32 28.25 4.39
N GLU A 844 13.63 27.84 3.15
CA GLU A 844 14.59 26.79 2.79
C GLU A 844 15.90 26.89 3.57
N LYS A 845 16.58 28.04 3.46
CA LYS A 845 17.87 28.23 4.13
C LYS A 845 17.74 28.18 5.64
N ARG A 846 16.72 28.82 6.21
CA ARG A 846 16.50 28.87 7.67
C ARG A 846 16.28 27.49 8.24
N LEU A 847 15.41 26.70 7.60
CA LEU A 847 15.10 25.35 8.06
C LEU A 847 16.25 24.36 7.82
N THR A 848 16.98 24.49 6.71
CA THR A 848 18.18 23.68 6.45
C THR A 848 19.25 23.94 7.51
N ASP A 849 19.57 25.21 7.80
CA ASP A 849 20.52 25.60 8.84
C ASP A 849 20.07 25.07 10.23
N ARG A 850 18.76 25.12 10.53
CA ARG A 850 18.19 24.61 11.77
C ARG A 850 18.32 23.09 11.85
N ALA A 851 18.02 22.35 10.76
CA ALA A 851 18.13 20.89 10.72
C ALA A 851 19.56 20.42 10.97
N HIS A 852 20.54 21.06 10.34
CA HIS A 852 21.95 20.78 10.61
C HIS A 852 22.34 21.11 12.06
N ALA A 853 21.86 22.22 12.59
CA ALA A 853 22.19 22.63 13.96
C ALA A 853 21.65 21.65 15.01
N GLU A 854 20.41 21.18 14.85
CA GLU A 854 19.80 20.20 15.76
C GLU A 854 20.49 18.83 15.67
N LEU A 855 20.83 18.36 14.46
CA LEU A 855 21.64 17.16 14.30
C LEU A 855 22.99 17.28 15.02
N MET A 856 23.71 18.39 14.78
CA MET A 856 25.03 18.60 15.39
C MET A 856 24.94 18.81 16.91
N LYS A 857 23.83 19.29 17.43
CA LYS A 857 23.57 19.33 18.87
C LYS A 857 23.47 17.91 19.45
N VAL A 858 22.67 17.03 18.86
CA VAL A 858 22.57 15.62 19.28
C VAL A 858 23.92 14.92 19.14
N VAL A 859 24.68 15.16 18.08
CA VAL A 859 26.02 14.61 17.87
C VAL A 859 27.00 15.04 18.98
N ASN A 860 26.97 16.31 19.40
CA ASN A 860 27.93 16.85 20.38
C ASN A 860 27.51 16.63 21.83
N GLU A 861 26.22 16.66 22.11
CA GLU A 861 25.68 16.58 23.47
C GLU A 861 25.18 15.19 23.86
N GLY A 862 24.84 14.37 22.87
CA GLY A 862 24.08 13.13 23.00
C GLY A 862 22.56 13.38 22.90
N PRO A 863 21.75 12.33 22.74
CA PRO A 863 20.29 12.44 22.72
C PRO A 863 19.76 12.89 24.10
N ARG A 864 18.63 13.59 24.11
CA ARG A 864 17.93 13.91 25.37
C ARG A 864 17.47 12.60 26.02
N GLU A 865 17.56 12.52 27.35
CA GLU A 865 17.22 11.33 28.12
C GLU A 865 15.80 10.81 27.80
N LYS A 866 14.81 11.74 27.70
CA LYS A 866 13.43 11.40 27.38
C LYS A 866 13.27 10.73 26.01
N ASP A 867 13.96 11.23 24.97
CA ASP A 867 13.84 10.72 23.61
C ASP A 867 14.59 9.38 23.47
N PHE A 868 15.76 9.29 24.07
CA PHE A 868 16.51 8.06 24.12
C PHE A 868 15.71 6.90 24.78
N ALA A 869 15.02 7.18 25.89
CA ALA A 869 14.19 6.21 26.56
C ALA A 869 12.99 5.79 25.70
N LYS A 870 12.29 6.75 25.07
CA LYS A 870 11.18 6.50 24.15
C LYS A 870 11.60 5.57 23.00
N VAL A 871 12.70 5.90 22.35
CA VAL A 871 13.23 5.13 21.20
C VAL A 871 13.60 3.71 21.60
N LYS A 872 14.29 3.53 22.73
CA LYS A 872 14.62 2.19 23.20
C LYS A 872 13.39 1.34 23.49
N GLU A 873 12.38 1.90 24.12
CA GLU A 873 11.12 1.21 24.40
C GLU A 873 10.40 0.79 23.09
N TYR A 874 10.34 1.71 22.12
CA TYR A 874 9.80 1.41 20.81
C TYR A 874 10.56 0.29 20.09
N MET A 875 11.90 0.33 20.09
CA MET A 875 12.74 -0.68 19.43
C MET A 875 12.59 -2.06 20.07
N LEU A 876 12.49 -2.16 21.40
CA LEU A 876 12.23 -3.42 22.12
C LEU A 876 10.87 -3.99 21.73
N LYS A 877 9.84 -3.14 21.75
CA LYS A 877 8.49 -3.49 21.33
C LYS A 877 8.47 -4.03 19.88
N LYS A 878 9.12 -3.31 18.97
CA LYS A 878 9.15 -3.66 17.54
C LYS A 878 9.91 -4.95 17.29
N HIS A 879 11.02 -5.17 17.97
CA HIS A 879 11.79 -6.41 17.89
C HIS A 879 10.95 -7.64 18.29
N ALA A 880 10.26 -7.57 19.43
CA ALA A 880 9.37 -8.63 19.87
C ALA A 880 8.23 -8.95 18.88
N GLN A 881 7.69 -7.92 18.22
CA GLN A 881 6.69 -8.11 17.16
C GLN A 881 7.30 -8.79 15.93
N ASN A 882 8.47 -8.32 15.49
CA ASN A 882 9.16 -8.83 14.31
C ASN A 882 9.52 -10.32 14.45
N GLN A 883 9.85 -10.77 15.64
CA GLN A 883 10.15 -12.19 15.91
C GLN A 883 8.94 -13.13 15.68
N ARG A 884 7.73 -12.59 15.52
CA ARG A 884 6.51 -13.34 15.13
C ARG A 884 6.18 -13.25 13.64
N GLU A 885 7.10 -12.78 12.80
CA GLU A 885 6.91 -12.65 11.36
C GLU A 885 7.87 -13.59 10.60
N ASN A 886 7.33 -14.33 9.61
CA ASN A 886 8.14 -15.21 8.75
C ASN A 886 9.20 -14.43 7.95
N SER A 887 8.85 -13.23 7.51
CA SER A 887 9.75 -12.34 6.77
C SER A 887 10.97 -11.91 7.60
N TYR A 888 10.79 -11.65 8.89
CA TYR A 888 11.88 -11.32 9.79
C TYR A 888 12.91 -12.44 9.86
N TRP A 889 12.47 -13.68 10.13
CA TRP A 889 13.37 -14.82 10.25
C TRP A 889 14.06 -15.16 8.93
N ARG A 890 13.35 -15.02 7.82
CA ARG A 890 13.96 -15.20 6.49
C ARG A 890 15.13 -14.22 6.30
N GLU A 891 14.97 -12.96 6.69
CA GLU A 891 16.00 -11.92 6.57
C GLU A 891 17.15 -12.14 7.54
N ILE A 892 16.90 -12.48 8.80
CA ILE A 892 17.93 -12.80 9.79
C ILE A 892 18.77 -13.99 9.34
N ILE A 893 18.12 -15.05 8.84
CA ILE A 893 18.82 -16.24 8.34
C ILE A 893 19.63 -15.86 7.10
N ARG A 894 19.06 -15.10 6.15
CA ARG A 894 19.76 -14.61 4.95
C ARG A 894 21.03 -13.85 5.33
N SER A 895 20.92 -12.89 6.21
CA SER A 895 22.05 -12.09 6.66
C SER A 895 23.16 -12.94 7.28
N ASN A 896 22.79 -13.88 8.15
CA ASN A 896 23.74 -14.80 8.76
C ASN A 896 24.41 -15.74 7.73
N GLU A 897 23.64 -16.29 6.79
CA GLU A 897 24.14 -17.21 5.75
C GLU A 897 25.09 -16.51 4.76
N LEU A 898 24.80 -15.25 4.44
CA LEU A 898 25.70 -14.43 3.63
C LEU A 898 26.90 -13.88 4.42
N GLY A 899 26.97 -14.14 5.74
CA GLY A 899 28.06 -13.64 6.59
C GLY A 899 28.02 -12.15 6.85
N TYR A 900 26.84 -11.55 6.75
CA TYR A 900 26.61 -10.11 6.97
C TYR A 900 26.28 -9.77 8.43
N GLY A 901 26.15 -10.78 9.29
CA GLY A 901 25.95 -10.58 10.73
C GLY A 901 24.67 -11.25 11.25
N ASP A 902 24.49 -11.13 12.55
CA ASP A 902 23.37 -11.66 13.30
C ASP A 902 22.77 -10.50 14.10
N ASN A 903 21.65 -10.00 13.61
CA ASN A 903 20.97 -8.86 14.21
C ASN A 903 19.82 -9.27 15.16
N ASP A 904 19.71 -10.56 15.51
CA ASP A 904 18.69 -11.04 16.43
C ASP A 904 19.27 -11.49 17.78
N THR A 905 20.33 -12.35 17.74
CA THR A 905 20.93 -12.87 18.96
C THR A 905 21.51 -11.74 19.81
N ASN A 906 21.13 -11.68 21.08
CA ASN A 906 21.50 -10.63 22.04
C ASN A 906 21.01 -9.21 21.68
N TYR A 907 19.98 -9.08 20.83
CA TYR A 907 19.42 -7.78 20.45
C TYR A 907 19.01 -6.95 21.69
N GLU A 908 18.15 -7.52 22.55
CA GLU A 908 17.64 -6.84 23.74
C GLU A 908 18.75 -6.51 24.74
N GLU A 909 19.67 -7.46 25.00
CA GLU A 909 20.82 -7.22 25.88
C GLU A 909 21.71 -6.11 25.35
N THR A 910 22.01 -6.13 24.06
CA THR A 910 22.87 -5.13 23.41
C THR A 910 22.18 -3.77 23.46
N LEU A 911 20.90 -3.70 23.07
CA LEU A 911 20.13 -2.45 23.08
C LEU A 911 20.06 -1.85 24.50
N ASN A 912 19.77 -2.68 25.52
CA ASN A 912 19.71 -2.22 26.90
C ASN A 912 21.06 -1.73 27.44
N SER A 913 22.16 -2.29 26.95
CA SER A 913 23.53 -1.87 27.36
C SER A 913 24.00 -0.53 26.77
N ILE A 914 23.30 -0.01 25.73
CA ILE A 914 23.66 1.29 25.12
C ILE A 914 23.25 2.43 26.05
N THR A 915 24.20 3.34 26.30
CA THR A 915 24.00 4.53 27.12
C THR A 915 24.02 5.81 26.27
N ILE A 916 23.63 6.92 26.87
CA ILE A 916 23.69 8.26 26.22
C ILE A 916 25.17 8.62 25.92
N ASP A 917 26.09 8.28 26.81
CA ASP A 917 27.52 8.52 26.58
C ASP A 917 28.07 7.69 25.40
N ASP A 918 27.60 6.44 25.24
CA ASP A 918 27.92 5.63 24.07
C ASP A 918 27.39 6.29 22.79
N MET A 919 26.14 6.76 22.82
CA MET A 919 25.51 7.45 21.66
C MET A 919 26.31 8.71 21.30
N LYS A 920 26.66 9.52 22.27
CA LYS A 920 27.47 10.73 22.07
C LYS A 920 28.82 10.39 21.45
N ALA A 921 29.52 9.39 21.99
CA ALA A 921 30.83 8.98 21.49
C ALA A 921 30.73 8.42 20.06
N PHE A 922 29.72 7.61 19.78
CA PHE A 922 29.44 7.01 18.48
C PHE A 922 29.11 8.08 17.44
N SER A 923 28.12 8.93 17.70
CA SER A 923 27.68 9.98 16.79
C SER A 923 28.80 10.95 16.48
N LYS A 924 29.55 11.37 17.49
CA LYS A 924 30.74 12.24 17.32
C LYS A 924 31.79 11.60 16.40
N LYS A 925 32.04 10.29 16.55
CA LYS A 925 32.93 9.54 15.66
C LYS A 925 32.41 9.47 14.23
N LEU A 926 31.11 9.28 14.02
CA LEU A 926 30.53 9.18 12.70
C LEU A 926 30.56 10.52 11.96
N PHE A 927 30.14 11.60 12.60
CA PHE A 927 29.88 12.89 11.93
C PHE A 927 31.09 13.85 11.90
N THR A 928 32.14 13.62 12.69
CA THR A 928 33.30 14.51 12.69
C THR A 928 34.18 14.29 11.45
N GLY A 929 34.25 15.32 10.58
CA GLY A 929 35.09 15.34 9.37
C GLY A 929 34.67 14.29 8.32
N LYS A 930 33.38 13.98 8.24
CA LYS A 930 32.82 13.01 7.30
C LYS A 930 32.25 13.65 6.06
N ASP A 931 31.91 12.78 5.12
CA ASP A 931 31.33 13.18 3.83
C ASP A 931 29.91 13.71 4.05
N LEU A 932 29.59 14.80 3.38
CA LEU A 932 28.26 15.43 3.36
C LEU A 932 27.92 15.78 1.92
N ILE A 933 26.83 15.25 1.45
CA ILE A 933 26.23 15.63 0.16
C ILE A 933 24.90 16.29 0.44
N GLU A 934 24.79 17.55 0.02
CA GLU A 934 23.57 18.33 0.14
C GLU A 934 23.05 18.65 -1.26
N VAL A 935 21.79 18.33 -1.52
CA VAL A 935 21.10 18.64 -2.77
C VAL A 935 19.86 19.42 -2.43
N ILE A 936 19.79 20.64 -2.97
CA ILE A 936 18.66 21.54 -2.78
C ILE A 936 18.12 21.94 -4.14
N MET A 937 16.87 21.60 -4.38
CA MET A 937 16.09 22.08 -5.52
C MET A 937 15.16 23.18 -5.04
N THR A 938 15.47 24.42 -5.38
CA THR A 938 14.64 25.58 -5.04
C THR A 938 13.58 25.79 -6.10
N GLY A 939 12.31 25.62 -5.74
CA GLY A 939 11.18 25.90 -6.63
C GLY A 939 11.06 27.39 -6.93
N VAL A 940 10.94 27.72 -8.19
CA VAL A 940 10.62 29.06 -8.65
C VAL A 940 9.35 29.03 -9.50
N GLU A 941 8.44 29.97 -9.27
CA GLU A 941 7.24 30.05 -10.09
C GLU A 941 7.63 30.25 -11.57
N LYS A 942 6.98 29.52 -12.46
CA LYS A 942 7.14 29.69 -13.89
C LYS A 942 6.68 31.09 -14.25
N ALA A 943 7.52 31.87 -14.94
CA ALA A 943 7.07 33.08 -15.55
C ALA A 943 5.95 32.77 -16.56
N GLU A 944 4.83 33.55 -16.48
CA GLU A 944 3.69 33.40 -17.37
C GLU A 944 4.07 33.50 -18.85
#